data_0bab06842d60d6b7ff0bed4460e6ffcb
#
_entry.id   0bab06842d60d6b7ff0bed4460e6ffcb
#
_cell.length_a   1.000
_cell.length_b   1.000
_cell.length_c   1.000
_cell.angle_alpha   90.00
_cell.angle_beta   90.00
_cell.angle_gamma   90.00
#
_symmetry.space_group_name_H-M   'P 1'
#
loop_
_entity.id
_entity.type
_entity.pdbx_description
1 polymer ?
#
loop_
_entity_poly.entity_id
_entity_poly.type
_entity_poly.pdbx_seq_one_letter_code
_entity_poly.pdbx_strand_id
1 'polypeptide(L)'
;MSEIMRPMSFEQLLNWTLTEYKENGTVFGERHPYHADSKFNRTIFGRDLETPIGPAAGPNTQLTQNIIAAYYTGSRFFELKTVQVMDGDELAACINRPCIKADDECYNCEWSTELFVPQAMEEYIKAWFLLKVISKEFGLGSMDGFQFNISVGYDLAGIKSEKVDTFLNTMQHAQDSEIFKHCKAYLLEHVDLFEKVTAEDIESISGDICNSVTISTLHGCPPEEIEKIAMYLITEKGFHTFIKCNPTLLGYEYARKTMDDMGYDYIAFGDFHFKDDLQYEDAVPMLNRLIAVCQERNLEFGVKITNTFPVDVKQNELPSEEMYMSGKSLYPLSISVANMLARDFGGKLRISYSGGADFHNIEGIIDAGIWPVTMAKTILKPGGYDRLCQIAGLLEKEGVVFTGIDAAKTEKLVEEAKTSPYHVKAVKPLPSRKINKQVPLIDCFIAPCKEGCPIHQDITTYLQLVEAGKYEEAMDVITEKNPLPFITGTICAHACMGKCTRNFYESPVHIREMKLEAAQNGYEALMNKLTAPAITKEGKAAVIGGGPAGMAAAYFLRRAGMAVTVFEKNDALGGVVRHVIPEFRIPGTSIDKDAALLEKMGVEVRLNTEVKDTAALKAEGFTTVILAVGASEPGVLRLEQGEAKNALEFLADFKANDGKLDIGKNVVVIGGGNTAMDTARAAKRTTGVEHVYLVYRRTKRYMPADEEELVMAVEDGVEFMELLSPVKLENGKLICEVMVLGDMDASGRRGVVKTGELKEIPADTVIAAVGEKVPTALYEANGINVNDRGRALVNEETLETNVENVYVVGDGLGGPATVVEGIRDGLKAAQAVIGETLVRDFDAETDEAVVYERKGNLEDVREDSTEAKRCLNCAGICENCKEVCPNRANVAIKVPGLEKHQIIHVDYMCNECGNCKSFCPYDSAPYLDKFTLFMDENDMADSKNQGFTVLDKDAVHCKVRFCGEILDWTLGEETKIPEALQKVMETVCKDYTYLLR
;
A
#
# COMPACT_ATOMS: atom_id res chain seq x y z
N MET A 1 -12.40 14.76 24.97
CA MET A 1 -12.32 13.67 23.98
C MET A 1 -11.14 13.95 23.09
N SER A 2 -10.21 13.03 22.94
CA SER A 2 -8.97 13.20 22.16
C SER A 2 -9.16 13.27 20.62
N GLU A 3 -10.40 13.17 20.18
CA GLU A 3 -10.79 13.21 18.75
C GLU A 3 -10.93 14.64 18.19
N ILE A 4 -10.69 15.68 19.00
CA ILE A 4 -10.92 17.07 18.61
C ILE A 4 -9.60 17.75 18.26
N MET A 5 -9.44 18.08 16.96
CA MET A 5 -8.36 18.93 16.48
C MET A 5 -8.45 20.32 17.10
N ARG A 6 -7.32 20.84 17.57
CA ARG A 6 -7.23 22.18 18.15
C ARG A 6 -6.31 23.06 17.27
N PRO A 7 -6.85 24.11 16.63
CA PRO A 7 -6.04 25.03 15.83
C PRO A 7 -4.87 25.62 16.60
N MET A 8 -3.70 25.70 16.00
CA MET A 8 -2.52 26.34 16.57
C MET A 8 -2.61 27.86 16.47
N SER A 9 -1.96 28.58 17.37
CA SER A 9 -1.82 30.05 17.25
C SER A 9 -0.96 30.42 16.04
N PHE A 10 -1.08 31.66 15.57
CA PHE A 10 -0.28 32.16 14.45
C PHE A 10 1.23 32.17 14.79
N GLU A 11 1.54 32.55 16.02
CA GLU A 11 2.89 32.60 16.57
C GLU A 11 3.54 31.21 16.58
N GLN A 12 2.79 30.20 17.05
CA GLN A 12 3.27 28.81 17.10
C GLN A 12 3.54 28.27 15.68
N LEU A 13 2.62 28.51 14.75
CA LEU A 13 2.76 28.08 13.35
C LEU A 13 3.97 28.74 12.67
N LEU A 14 4.16 30.06 12.86
CA LEU A 14 5.30 30.78 12.30
C LEU A 14 6.61 30.27 12.91
N ASN A 15 6.68 30.18 14.25
CA ASN A 15 7.87 29.70 14.95
C ASN A 15 8.23 28.28 14.50
N TRP A 16 7.26 27.37 14.44
CA TRP A 16 7.51 26.00 13.96
C TRP A 16 8.07 26.01 12.54
N THR A 17 7.39 26.68 11.63
CA THR A 17 7.78 26.75 10.21
C THR A 17 9.21 27.27 10.01
N LEU A 18 9.55 28.38 10.67
CA LEU A 18 10.88 29.00 10.54
C LEU A 18 11.98 28.16 11.22
N THR A 19 11.72 27.65 12.42
CA THR A 19 12.69 26.87 13.19
C THR A 19 13.01 25.56 12.50
N GLU A 20 11.99 24.79 12.11
CA GLU A 20 12.17 23.51 11.42
C GLU A 20 12.88 23.67 10.07
N TYR A 21 12.51 24.69 9.29
CA TYR A 21 13.20 24.98 8.03
C TYR A 21 14.67 25.31 8.22
N LYS A 22 14.99 26.15 9.20
CA LYS A 22 16.36 26.56 9.50
C LYS A 22 17.22 25.40 10.01
N GLU A 23 16.66 24.53 10.86
CA GLU A 23 17.41 23.46 11.49
C GLU A 23 17.52 22.21 10.62
N ASN A 24 16.45 21.88 9.89
CA ASN A 24 16.32 20.60 9.19
C ASN A 24 16.10 20.74 7.68
N GLY A 25 15.83 21.93 7.15
CA GLY A 25 15.44 22.14 5.74
C GLY A 25 14.09 21.54 5.41
N THR A 26 13.22 21.36 6.41
CA THR A 26 11.89 20.76 6.27
C THR A 26 10.80 21.67 6.79
N VAL A 27 9.56 21.45 6.38
CA VAL A 27 8.39 22.21 6.84
C VAL A 27 7.27 21.22 7.19
N PHE A 28 6.89 21.15 8.47
CA PHE A 28 5.98 20.14 9.01
C PHE A 28 6.36 18.72 8.60
N GLY A 29 7.68 18.45 8.55
CA GLY A 29 8.27 17.17 8.18
C GLY A 29 8.34 16.87 6.68
N GLU A 30 7.84 17.75 5.79
CA GLU A 30 8.00 17.61 4.33
C GLU A 30 9.41 18.03 3.90
N ARG A 31 9.96 17.35 2.87
CA ARG A 31 11.39 17.41 2.54
C ARG A 31 11.68 17.88 1.12
N HIS A 32 10.70 17.88 0.23
CA HIS A 32 10.87 18.23 -1.18
C HIS A 32 10.26 19.59 -1.50
N PRO A 33 11.01 20.70 -1.31
CA PRO A 33 10.55 22.02 -1.68
C PRO A 33 10.41 22.15 -3.19
N TYR A 34 9.28 22.70 -3.65
CA TYR A 34 9.09 23.07 -5.04
C TYR A 34 9.37 24.56 -5.24
N HIS A 35 10.31 24.89 -6.13
CA HIS A 35 10.68 26.24 -6.50
C HIS A 35 10.02 26.61 -7.83
N ALA A 36 9.00 27.47 -7.79
CA ALA A 36 8.25 27.87 -8.97
C ALA A 36 9.07 28.82 -9.88
N ASP A 37 8.93 28.65 -11.21
CA ASP A 37 9.48 29.57 -12.21
C ASP A 37 8.31 30.33 -12.88
N SER A 38 8.33 31.65 -12.83
CA SER A 38 7.27 32.53 -13.35
C SER A 38 6.94 32.33 -14.85
N LYS A 39 7.87 31.75 -15.63
CA LYS A 39 7.62 31.42 -17.05
C LYS A 39 6.53 30.35 -17.23
N PHE A 40 6.25 29.56 -16.19
CA PHE A 40 5.20 28.53 -16.21
C PHE A 40 3.85 29.02 -15.67
N ASN A 41 3.74 30.30 -15.30
CA ASN A 41 2.52 30.87 -14.74
C ASN A 41 1.32 30.71 -15.68
N ARG A 42 0.18 30.41 -15.05
CA ARG A 42 -1.16 30.41 -15.66
C ARG A 42 -2.00 31.50 -15.04
N THR A 43 -3.09 31.88 -15.67
CA THR A 43 -4.04 32.82 -15.12
C THR A 43 -5.42 32.21 -14.97
N ILE A 44 -6.01 32.31 -13.77
CA ILE A 44 -7.39 31.90 -13.47
C ILE A 44 -8.01 32.91 -12.50
N PHE A 45 -9.28 33.25 -12.70
CA PHE A 45 -10.01 34.23 -11.88
C PHE A 45 -9.33 35.60 -11.81
N GLY A 46 -8.60 35.98 -12.89
CA GLY A 46 -7.84 37.22 -12.98
C GLY A 46 -6.57 37.26 -12.13
N ARG A 47 -6.09 36.12 -11.60
CA ARG A 47 -4.90 36.01 -10.74
C ARG A 47 -3.91 35.00 -11.31
N ASP A 48 -2.63 35.18 -10.99
CA ASP A 48 -1.58 34.24 -11.38
C ASP A 48 -1.63 32.93 -10.58
N LEU A 49 -1.19 31.87 -11.22
CA LEU A 49 -1.15 30.52 -10.66
C LEU A 49 0.14 29.82 -11.17
N GLU A 50 1.11 29.63 -10.28
CA GLU A 50 2.42 29.07 -10.63
C GLU A 50 2.36 27.58 -10.97
N THR A 51 1.53 26.80 -10.30
CA THR A 51 1.23 25.41 -10.69
C THR A 51 -0.29 25.17 -10.70
N PRO A 52 -0.82 24.35 -11.62
CA PRO A 52 -2.26 24.13 -11.74
C PRO A 52 -2.78 23.05 -10.80
N ILE A 53 -2.04 22.71 -9.73
CA ILE A 53 -2.37 21.60 -8.82
C ILE A 53 -2.49 22.05 -7.38
N GLY A 54 -3.19 21.21 -6.59
CA GLY A 54 -3.24 21.36 -5.14
C GLY A 54 -4.11 20.32 -4.47
N PRO A 55 -4.34 20.45 -3.16
CA PRO A 55 -5.22 19.56 -2.42
C PRO A 55 -6.69 19.86 -2.72
N ALA A 56 -7.51 18.81 -2.80
CA ALA A 56 -8.96 18.92 -2.86
C ALA A 56 -9.55 19.33 -1.50
N ALA A 57 -10.79 19.84 -1.50
CA ALA A 57 -11.52 20.12 -0.28
C ALA A 57 -11.73 18.83 0.54
N GLY A 58 -10.80 18.55 1.43
CA GLY A 58 -10.70 17.31 2.18
C GLY A 58 -9.89 17.47 3.47
N PRO A 59 -9.44 16.40 4.09
CA PRO A 59 -8.69 16.45 5.35
C PRO A 59 -7.40 17.28 5.24
N ASN A 60 -6.85 17.43 4.05
CA ASN A 60 -5.59 18.13 3.78
C ASN A 60 -5.73 19.65 3.65
N THR A 61 -6.91 20.23 3.85
CA THR A 61 -7.15 21.69 3.67
C THR A 61 -7.97 22.32 4.79
N GLN A 62 -8.07 21.69 5.95
CA GLN A 62 -8.84 22.25 7.06
C GLN A 62 -7.99 22.97 8.13
N LEU A 63 -6.69 22.69 8.22
CA LEU A 63 -5.77 23.32 9.17
C LEU A 63 -4.65 24.05 8.44
N THR A 64 -4.12 25.09 9.04
CA THR A 64 -3.05 25.92 8.47
C THR A 64 -1.81 25.10 8.13
N GLN A 65 -1.35 24.21 9.01
CA GLN A 65 -0.17 23.37 8.76
C GLN A 65 -0.34 22.42 7.56
N ASN A 66 -1.55 21.96 7.30
CA ASN A 66 -1.85 21.11 6.14
C ASN A 66 -1.64 21.90 4.83
N ILE A 67 -2.13 23.15 4.82
CA ILE A 67 -2.03 24.05 3.67
C ILE A 67 -0.57 24.46 3.44
N ILE A 68 0.20 24.74 4.50
CA ILE A 68 1.63 25.06 4.42
C ILE A 68 2.42 23.87 3.85
N ALA A 69 2.21 22.66 4.36
CA ALA A 69 2.87 21.46 3.87
C ALA A 69 2.61 21.24 2.37
N ALA A 70 1.35 21.38 1.93
CA ALA A 70 0.99 21.28 0.52
C ALA A 70 1.62 22.39 -0.36
N TYR A 71 1.71 23.62 0.15
CA TYR A 71 2.37 24.73 -0.56
C TYR A 71 3.86 24.48 -0.76
N TYR A 72 4.54 24.08 0.31
CA TYR A 72 5.97 23.80 0.31
C TYR A 72 6.36 22.78 -0.77
N THR A 73 5.50 21.79 -1.00
CA THR A 73 5.72 20.69 -1.96
C THR A 73 5.15 20.94 -3.36
N GLY A 74 4.65 22.15 -3.69
CA GLY A 74 4.31 22.56 -5.06
C GLY A 74 2.86 22.84 -5.34
N SER A 75 1.97 22.72 -4.36
CA SER A 75 0.58 23.16 -4.52
C SER A 75 0.48 24.67 -4.65
N ARG A 76 -0.33 25.15 -5.59
CA ARG A 76 -0.63 26.59 -5.74
C ARG A 76 -2.12 26.86 -5.85
N PHE A 77 -2.95 25.86 -6.13
CA PHE A 77 -4.42 25.98 -6.13
C PHE A 77 -5.02 25.16 -4.99
N PHE A 78 -5.60 25.83 -4.00
CA PHE A 78 -6.14 25.19 -2.79
C PHE A 78 -7.65 25.22 -2.78
N GLU A 79 -8.30 24.05 -2.84
CA GLU A 79 -9.69 23.92 -2.47
C GLU A 79 -9.80 23.76 -0.95
N LEU A 80 -10.22 24.82 -0.27
CA LEU A 80 -10.37 24.82 1.18
C LEU A 80 -11.51 23.90 1.61
N LYS A 81 -11.37 23.23 2.76
CA LYS A 81 -12.36 22.27 3.28
C LYS A 81 -13.74 22.93 3.35
N THR A 82 -14.75 22.20 2.91
CA THR A 82 -16.14 22.72 2.80
C THR A 82 -16.65 23.24 4.13
N VAL A 83 -17.27 24.41 4.09
CA VAL A 83 -17.97 25.07 5.20
C VAL A 83 -19.47 24.98 4.99
N GLN A 84 -20.21 24.72 6.06
CA GLN A 84 -21.67 24.65 6.06
C GLN A 84 -22.26 25.11 7.40
N VAL A 85 -23.56 25.15 7.51
CA VAL A 85 -24.24 25.59 8.74
C VAL A 85 -24.04 24.65 9.93
N MET A 86 -23.96 23.33 9.67
CA MET A 86 -23.57 22.32 10.66
C MET A 86 -22.05 22.31 10.76
N ASP A 87 -21.50 22.54 11.94
CA ASP A 87 -20.06 22.65 12.15
C ASP A 87 -19.64 22.18 13.55
N GLY A 88 -18.35 22.13 13.81
CA GLY A 88 -17.76 21.78 15.12
C GLY A 88 -18.32 20.46 15.66
N ASP A 89 -18.77 20.49 16.92
CA ASP A 89 -19.24 19.31 17.65
C ASP A 89 -20.45 18.65 17.00
N GLU A 90 -21.33 19.42 16.32
CA GLU A 90 -22.51 18.88 15.63
C GLU A 90 -22.09 17.97 14.47
N LEU A 91 -21.11 18.40 13.70
CA LEU A 91 -20.58 17.60 12.60
C LEU A 91 -19.74 16.42 13.10
N ALA A 92 -18.87 16.65 14.08
CA ALA A 92 -18.03 15.60 14.66
C ALA A 92 -18.86 14.43 15.21
N ALA A 93 -20.02 14.72 15.80
CA ALA A 93 -20.95 13.70 16.28
C ALA A 93 -21.58 12.81 15.17
N CYS A 94 -21.56 13.27 13.92
CA CYS A 94 -22.07 12.53 12.77
C CYS A 94 -20.99 11.62 12.12
N ILE A 95 -19.73 11.75 12.51
CA ILE A 95 -18.61 11.04 11.90
C ILE A 95 -18.12 9.93 12.83
N ASN A 96 -18.32 8.69 12.43
CA ASN A 96 -17.78 7.54 13.14
C ASN A 96 -16.27 7.41 12.91
N ARG A 97 -15.50 7.09 13.94
CA ARG A 97 -14.05 6.93 13.88
C ARG A 97 -13.64 5.44 13.88
N PRO A 98 -12.62 5.03 13.12
CA PRO A 98 -11.87 5.79 12.12
C PRO A 98 -12.72 6.11 10.87
N CYS A 99 -12.44 7.23 10.20
CA CYS A 99 -13.26 7.71 9.08
C CYS A 99 -12.52 7.73 7.73
N ILE A 100 -11.24 7.37 7.67
CA ILE A 100 -10.44 7.30 6.43
C ILE A 100 -9.74 5.94 6.32
N LYS A 101 -9.85 5.29 5.15
CA LYS A 101 -9.14 4.08 4.76
C LYS A 101 -8.65 4.23 3.31
N ALA A 102 -7.37 4.59 3.13
CA ALA A 102 -6.81 4.96 1.83
C ALA A 102 -5.79 3.97 1.25
N ASP A 103 -5.68 2.76 1.80
CA ASP A 103 -4.64 1.77 1.46
C ASP A 103 -4.84 1.08 0.10
N ASP A 104 -6.06 0.92 -0.37
CA ASP A 104 -6.40 0.33 -1.67
C ASP A 104 -7.32 1.28 -2.46
N GLU A 105 -8.63 1.05 -2.53
CA GLU A 105 -9.58 2.12 -2.83
C GLU A 105 -9.53 3.12 -1.67
N CYS A 106 -9.75 4.39 -1.94
CA CYS A 106 -9.83 5.38 -0.88
C CYS A 106 -11.26 5.56 -0.43
N TYR A 107 -11.56 5.13 0.77
CA TYR A 107 -12.86 5.30 1.42
C TYR A 107 -12.77 6.34 2.53
N ASN A 108 -13.82 7.15 2.65
CA ASN A 108 -13.97 8.09 3.75
C ASN A 108 -15.45 8.28 4.12
N CYS A 109 -15.70 8.79 5.34
CA CYS A 109 -17.01 9.17 5.83
C CYS A 109 -17.05 10.66 6.25
N GLU A 110 -16.06 11.45 5.87
CA GLU A 110 -16.01 12.88 6.17
C GLU A 110 -16.84 13.70 5.15
N TRP A 111 -17.45 14.79 5.64
CA TRP A 111 -18.22 15.69 4.78
C TRP A 111 -17.56 17.07 4.69
N SER A 112 -17.80 17.93 5.68
CA SER A 112 -17.28 19.29 5.77
C SER A 112 -16.23 19.41 6.86
N THR A 113 -15.79 20.64 7.16
CA THR A 113 -14.82 20.86 8.23
C THR A 113 -15.39 20.50 9.61
N GLU A 114 -14.58 19.84 10.42
CA GLU A 114 -14.90 19.53 11.82
C GLU A 114 -14.60 20.72 12.76
N LEU A 115 -14.03 21.80 12.24
CA LEU A 115 -13.86 23.05 12.98
C LEU A 115 -15.17 23.83 13.00
N PHE A 116 -15.35 24.68 14.01
CA PHE A 116 -16.37 25.71 13.93
C PHE A 116 -16.08 26.67 12.78
N VAL A 117 -17.10 27.21 12.10
CA VAL A 117 -16.91 28.09 10.94
C VAL A 117 -15.97 29.28 11.22
N PRO A 118 -16.05 29.98 12.39
CA PRO A 118 -15.06 31.02 12.72
C PRO A 118 -13.63 30.48 12.83
N GLN A 119 -13.42 29.29 13.40
CA GLN A 119 -12.10 28.67 13.49
C GLN A 119 -11.55 28.32 12.11
N ALA A 120 -12.37 27.76 11.23
CA ALA A 120 -11.98 27.45 9.84
C ALA A 120 -11.56 28.74 9.09
N MET A 121 -12.32 29.82 9.27
CA MET A 121 -11.99 31.13 8.71
C MET A 121 -10.63 31.65 9.21
N GLU A 122 -10.38 31.55 10.52
CA GLU A 122 -9.08 31.94 11.10
C GLU A 122 -7.93 31.11 10.57
N GLU A 123 -8.12 29.78 10.43
CA GLU A 123 -7.12 28.88 9.83
C GLU A 123 -6.75 29.31 8.41
N TYR A 124 -7.74 29.65 7.59
CA TYR A 124 -7.50 30.06 6.21
C TYR A 124 -6.80 31.45 6.12
N ILE A 125 -7.13 32.36 7.02
CA ILE A 125 -6.47 33.68 7.09
C ILE A 125 -5.02 33.53 7.58
N LYS A 126 -4.75 32.71 8.61
CA LYS A 126 -3.39 32.39 9.06
C LYS A 126 -2.57 31.78 7.93
N ALA A 127 -3.15 30.80 7.20
CA ALA A 127 -2.49 30.20 6.06
C ALA A 127 -2.15 31.22 4.97
N TRP A 128 -3.05 32.16 4.66
CA TRP A 128 -2.83 33.22 3.67
C TRP A 128 -1.58 34.04 3.98
N PHE A 129 -1.41 34.47 5.23
CA PHE A 129 -0.21 35.20 5.65
C PHE A 129 1.06 34.35 5.58
N LEU A 130 0.99 33.13 6.12
CA LEU A 130 2.18 32.27 6.19
C LEU A 130 2.65 31.85 4.80
N LEU A 131 1.74 31.51 3.87
CA LEU A 131 2.13 31.18 2.49
C LEU A 131 2.82 32.35 1.79
N LYS A 132 2.34 33.59 1.95
CA LYS A 132 2.98 34.78 1.38
C LYS A 132 4.38 35.00 1.95
N VAL A 133 4.54 34.84 3.25
CA VAL A 133 5.83 35.00 3.91
C VAL A 133 6.82 33.92 3.45
N ILE A 134 6.45 32.64 3.54
CA ILE A 134 7.38 31.54 3.20
C ILE A 134 7.69 31.48 1.69
N SER A 135 6.79 31.94 0.83
CA SER A 135 7.06 32.00 -0.61
C SER A 135 8.32 32.82 -0.90
N LYS A 136 8.44 33.96 -0.29
CA LYS A 136 9.59 34.88 -0.45
C LYS A 136 10.77 34.46 0.42
N GLU A 137 10.53 34.15 1.70
CA GLU A 137 11.58 33.82 2.66
C GLU A 137 12.35 32.59 2.23
N PHE A 138 11.66 31.54 1.82
CA PHE A 138 12.30 30.28 1.37
C PHE A 138 12.59 30.26 -0.14
N GLY A 139 12.14 31.28 -0.90
CA GLY A 139 12.35 31.36 -2.34
C GLY A 139 11.55 30.33 -3.12
N LEU A 140 10.34 30.00 -2.67
CA LEU A 140 9.49 28.98 -3.28
C LEU A 140 8.67 29.49 -4.47
N GLY A 141 8.57 30.82 -4.64
CA GLY A 141 7.79 31.46 -5.69
C GLY A 141 7.40 32.89 -5.34
N SER A 142 6.43 33.42 -6.07
CA SER A 142 5.85 34.76 -5.83
C SER A 142 4.90 34.74 -4.62
N MET A 143 4.86 35.82 -3.88
CA MET A 143 3.86 36.04 -2.82
C MET A 143 2.43 35.98 -3.34
N ASP A 144 2.19 36.21 -4.64
CA ASP A 144 0.89 36.20 -5.29
C ASP A 144 0.70 35.05 -6.29
N GLY A 145 1.60 34.05 -6.28
CA GLY A 145 1.62 32.93 -7.23
C GLY A 145 0.67 31.77 -6.91
N PHE A 146 -0.21 31.91 -5.90
CA PHE A 146 -1.14 30.88 -5.48
C PHE A 146 -2.55 31.42 -5.27
N GLN A 147 -3.54 30.53 -5.22
CA GLN A 147 -4.93 30.90 -5.02
C GLN A 147 -5.67 29.97 -4.06
N PHE A 148 -6.53 30.55 -3.26
CA PHE A 148 -7.56 29.86 -2.48
C PHE A 148 -8.87 29.86 -3.25
N ASN A 149 -9.57 28.74 -3.19
CA ASN A 149 -10.93 28.54 -3.68
C ASN A 149 -11.76 28.01 -2.51
N ILE A 150 -12.71 28.76 -1.99
CA ILE A 150 -13.55 28.31 -0.89
C ILE A 150 -14.55 27.28 -1.38
N SER A 151 -14.97 26.35 -0.51
CA SER A 151 -16.02 25.38 -0.77
C SER A 151 -17.13 25.59 0.25
N VAL A 152 -18.37 25.68 -0.23
CA VAL A 152 -19.56 25.80 0.60
C VAL A 152 -20.60 24.76 0.19
N GLY A 153 -21.34 24.25 1.17
CA GLY A 153 -22.39 23.25 0.96
C GLY A 153 -23.63 23.55 1.80
N TYR A 154 -24.63 22.70 1.73
CA TYR A 154 -25.97 22.81 2.35
C TYR A 154 -27.02 23.41 1.41
N ASP A 155 -28.20 23.81 1.98
CA ASP A 155 -29.26 24.52 1.23
C ASP A 155 -29.01 26.03 1.18
N LEU A 156 -29.77 26.75 0.40
CA LEU A 156 -29.66 28.19 0.25
C LEU A 156 -29.88 28.95 1.58
N ALA A 157 -30.77 28.45 2.42
CA ALA A 157 -31.05 29.09 3.72
C ALA A 157 -29.83 28.96 4.66
N GLY A 158 -29.19 27.81 4.67
CA GLY A 158 -27.96 27.58 5.43
C GLY A 158 -26.79 28.43 4.91
N ILE A 159 -26.65 28.55 3.59
CA ILE A 159 -25.60 29.40 2.98
C ILE A 159 -25.84 30.89 3.27
N LYS A 160 -27.10 31.32 3.35
CA LYS A 160 -27.50 32.70 3.75
C LYS A 160 -27.52 32.91 5.26
N SER A 161 -27.26 31.90 6.08
CA SER A 161 -27.19 32.09 7.53
C SER A 161 -26.08 33.07 7.90
N GLU A 162 -26.27 33.81 8.99
CA GLU A 162 -25.30 34.81 9.47
C GLU A 162 -23.88 34.24 9.59
N LYS A 163 -23.75 32.99 10.05
CA LYS A 163 -22.50 32.25 10.22
C LYS A 163 -21.76 32.09 8.89
N VAL A 164 -22.44 31.53 7.87
CA VAL A 164 -21.80 31.24 6.56
C VAL A 164 -21.67 32.52 5.73
N ASP A 165 -22.63 33.45 5.82
CA ASP A 165 -22.57 34.74 5.12
C ASP A 165 -21.40 35.60 5.63
N THR A 166 -21.14 35.60 6.95
CA THR A 166 -19.97 36.26 7.55
C THR A 166 -18.68 35.65 7.04
N PHE A 167 -18.58 34.31 6.97
CA PHE A 167 -17.43 33.62 6.39
C PHE A 167 -17.18 34.06 4.93
N LEU A 168 -18.22 34.03 4.09
CA LEU A 168 -18.08 34.42 2.68
C LEU A 168 -17.58 35.86 2.51
N ASN A 169 -18.17 36.81 3.27
CA ASN A 169 -17.79 38.22 3.19
C ASN A 169 -16.37 38.45 3.71
N THR A 170 -15.99 37.77 4.81
CA THR A 170 -14.64 37.91 5.37
C THR A 170 -13.58 37.31 4.47
N MET A 171 -13.85 36.19 3.80
CA MET A 171 -12.88 35.63 2.85
C MET A 171 -12.67 36.51 1.61
N GLN A 172 -13.65 37.34 1.24
CA GLN A 172 -13.48 38.34 0.19
C GLN A 172 -12.75 39.61 0.70
N HIS A 173 -12.98 40.02 1.94
CA HIS A 173 -12.53 41.31 2.51
C HIS A 173 -12.10 41.15 3.96
N ALA A 174 -10.97 40.43 4.19
CA ALA A 174 -10.51 40.04 5.52
C ALA A 174 -9.87 41.17 6.33
N GLN A 175 -9.51 42.32 5.72
CA GLN A 175 -8.74 43.39 6.34
C GLN A 175 -9.35 43.94 7.63
N ASP A 176 -10.66 43.85 7.82
CA ASP A 176 -11.36 44.31 9.01
C ASP A 176 -11.48 43.28 10.13
N SER A 177 -11.19 41.99 9.84
CA SER A 177 -11.24 40.93 10.84
C SER A 177 -10.11 41.04 11.87
N GLU A 178 -10.40 40.62 13.09
CA GLU A 178 -9.41 40.71 14.17
C GLU A 178 -8.20 39.79 13.90
N ILE A 179 -8.40 38.59 13.35
CA ILE A 179 -7.31 37.67 13.03
C ILE A 179 -6.39 38.23 11.93
N PHE A 180 -6.93 38.90 10.91
CA PHE A 180 -6.11 39.53 9.87
C PHE A 180 -5.22 40.65 10.44
N LYS A 181 -5.81 41.50 11.26
CA LYS A 181 -5.08 42.59 11.97
C LYS A 181 -4.00 42.03 12.88
N HIS A 182 -4.33 40.98 13.63
CA HIS A 182 -3.41 40.30 14.53
C HIS A 182 -2.22 39.70 13.78
N CYS A 183 -2.44 38.88 12.72
CA CYS A 183 -1.36 38.30 11.92
C CYS A 183 -0.44 39.36 11.32
N LYS A 184 -1.04 40.45 10.76
CA LYS A 184 -0.28 41.52 10.15
C LYS A 184 0.57 42.30 11.17
N ALA A 185 -0.02 42.65 12.33
CA ALA A 185 0.65 43.34 13.40
C ALA A 185 1.82 42.49 13.96
N TYR A 186 1.59 41.22 14.19
CA TYR A 186 2.62 40.31 14.71
C TYR A 186 3.82 40.21 13.75
N LEU A 187 3.59 40.05 12.43
CA LEU A 187 4.67 40.02 11.45
C LEU A 187 5.46 41.31 11.38
N LEU A 188 4.79 42.48 11.48
CA LEU A 188 5.45 43.80 11.50
C LEU A 188 6.29 44.03 12.76
N GLU A 189 5.81 43.55 13.91
CA GLU A 189 6.54 43.63 15.18
C GLU A 189 7.79 42.73 15.18
N HIS A 190 7.74 41.59 14.43
CA HIS A 190 8.79 40.57 14.40
C HIS A 190 9.46 40.46 13.02
N VAL A 191 9.58 41.55 12.27
CA VAL A 191 10.19 41.57 10.93
C VAL A 191 11.66 41.11 10.94
N ASP A 192 12.33 41.24 12.08
CA ASP A 192 13.70 40.78 12.32
C ASP A 192 13.88 39.25 12.31
N LEU A 193 12.78 38.47 12.33
CA LEU A 193 12.82 37.03 12.13
C LEU A 193 13.18 36.63 10.68
N PHE A 194 13.05 37.53 9.71
CA PHE A 194 13.17 37.24 8.29
C PHE A 194 14.47 37.80 7.72
N GLU A 195 15.03 37.07 6.74
CA GLU A 195 16.21 37.54 5.97
C GLU A 195 15.80 38.26 4.66
N LYS A 196 14.67 37.84 4.04
CA LYS A 196 14.23 38.34 2.72
C LYS A 196 12.91 39.11 2.76
N VAL A 197 12.02 38.78 3.69
CA VAL A 197 10.73 39.48 3.83
C VAL A 197 10.92 40.80 4.55
N THR A 198 10.36 41.86 3.99
CA THR A 198 10.47 43.24 4.53
C THR A 198 9.12 43.72 5.09
N ALA A 199 9.15 44.80 5.86
CA ALA A 199 7.93 45.44 6.33
C ALA A 199 7.03 45.92 5.19
N GLU A 200 7.60 46.36 4.05
CA GLU A 200 6.84 46.74 2.85
C GLU A 200 6.10 45.55 2.23
N ASP A 201 6.73 44.36 2.20
CA ASP A 201 6.08 43.14 1.75
C ASP A 201 4.86 42.80 2.64
N ILE A 202 5.05 42.88 3.96
CA ILE A 202 3.98 42.60 4.93
C ILE A 202 2.83 43.61 4.79
N GLU A 203 3.17 44.88 4.64
CA GLU A 203 2.17 45.93 4.42
C GLU A 203 1.36 45.72 3.12
N SER A 204 1.99 45.13 2.08
CA SER A 204 1.35 44.87 0.80
C SER A 204 0.34 43.72 0.82
N ILE A 205 0.35 42.89 1.88
CA ILE A 205 -0.57 41.74 1.96
C ILE A 205 -2.02 42.22 1.98
N SER A 206 -2.75 41.86 0.91
CA SER A 206 -4.17 42.20 0.71
C SER A 206 -5.09 41.37 1.55
N GLY A 207 -6.20 41.96 1.99
CA GLY A 207 -7.33 41.28 2.62
C GLY A 207 -8.26 40.57 1.63
N ASP A 208 -8.01 40.72 0.32
CA ASP A 208 -8.79 40.02 -0.73
C ASP A 208 -8.27 38.59 -0.89
N ILE A 209 -8.62 37.73 0.05
CA ILE A 209 -8.09 36.36 0.16
C ILE A 209 -8.61 35.50 -0.97
N CYS A 210 -9.92 35.45 -1.18
CA CYS A 210 -10.55 34.57 -2.14
C CYS A 210 -11.66 35.25 -2.94
N ASN A 211 -11.65 35.08 -4.27
CA ASN A 211 -12.68 35.60 -5.19
C ASN A 211 -13.44 34.48 -5.92
N SER A 212 -13.25 33.22 -5.51
CA SER A 212 -13.88 32.06 -6.16
C SER A 212 -14.47 31.06 -5.16
N VAL A 213 -15.51 30.36 -5.57
CA VAL A 213 -16.22 29.40 -4.72
C VAL A 213 -16.64 28.15 -5.49
N THR A 214 -16.51 26.99 -4.84
CA THR A 214 -17.09 25.72 -5.31
C THR A 214 -18.35 25.40 -4.48
N ILE A 215 -19.45 25.16 -5.16
CA ILE A 215 -20.70 24.70 -4.55
C ILE A 215 -20.63 23.18 -4.41
N SER A 216 -20.63 22.69 -3.18
CA SER A 216 -20.60 21.27 -2.83
C SER A 216 -21.91 20.90 -2.14
N THR A 217 -22.94 20.63 -2.91
CA THR A 217 -24.25 20.22 -2.36
C THR A 217 -24.23 18.77 -1.88
N LEU A 218 -25.12 18.43 -0.98
CA LEU A 218 -25.39 17.05 -0.57
C LEU A 218 -25.97 16.25 -1.75
N HIS A 219 -25.84 14.93 -1.69
CA HIS A 219 -26.58 14.03 -2.56
C HIS A 219 -28.09 14.26 -2.41
N GLY A 220 -28.84 14.23 -3.50
CA GLY A 220 -30.28 14.50 -3.51
C GLY A 220 -30.65 15.98 -3.52
N CYS A 221 -29.71 16.91 -3.69
CA CYS A 221 -30.06 18.35 -3.81
C CYS A 221 -30.75 18.62 -5.15
N PRO A 222 -32.00 19.20 -5.15
CA PRO A 222 -32.74 19.47 -6.40
C PRO A 222 -32.01 20.47 -7.32
N PRO A 223 -32.14 20.33 -8.66
CA PRO A 223 -31.49 21.22 -9.64
C PRO A 223 -31.85 22.71 -9.40
N GLU A 224 -33.09 23.01 -9.07
CA GLU A 224 -33.54 24.38 -8.83
C GLU A 224 -32.89 24.98 -7.58
N GLU A 225 -32.55 24.16 -6.59
CA GLU A 225 -31.89 24.64 -5.38
C GLU A 225 -30.42 24.90 -5.68
N ILE A 226 -29.75 24.02 -6.43
CA ILE A 226 -28.37 24.22 -6.90
C ILE A 226 -28.28 25.53 -7.69
N GLU A 227 -29.20 25.76 -8.62
CA GLU A 227 -29.24 26.98 -9.44
C GLU A 227 -29.46 28.23 -8.59
N LYS A 228 -30.36 28.22 -7.60
CA LYS A 228 -30.56 29.35 -6.69
C LYS A 228 -29.32 29.66 -5.86
N ILE A 229 -28.62 28.64 -5.36
CA ILE A 229 -27.36 28.82 -4.63
C ILE A 229 -26.31 29.47 -5.54
N ALA A 230 -26.16 28.95 -6.77
CA ALA A 230 -25.23 29.50 -7.73
C ALA A 230 -25.55 30.94 -8.09
N MET A 231 -26.83 31.23 -8.36
CA MET A 231 -27.30 32.59 -8.64
C MET A 231 -26.98 33.54 -7.50
N TYR A 232 -27.23 33.14 -6.24
CA TYR A 232 -26.88 33.97 -5.08
C TYR A 232 -25.38 34.30 -5.01
N LEU A 233 -24.50 33.29 -5.17
CA LEU A 233 -23.09 33.48 -5.09
C LEU A 233 -22.51 34.31 -6.25
N ILE A 234 -23.09 34.17 -7.45
CA ILE A 234 -22.69 34.94 -8.64
C ILE A 234 -23.24 36.37 -8.58
N THR A 235 -24.55 36.53 -8.27
CA THR A 235 -25.22 37.82 -8.45
C THR A 235 -25.18 38.73 -7.23
N GLU A 236 -25.25 38.17 -6.03
CA GLU A 236 -25.25 38.95 -4.79
C GLU A 236 -23.85 39.03 -4.18
N LYS A 237 -23.02 37.95 -4.31
CA LYS A 237 -21.66 37.89 -3.74
C LYS A 237 -20.54 38.18 -4.74
N GLY A 238 -20.77 38.01 -6.04
CA GLY A 238 -19.76 38.33 -7.07
C GLY A 238 -18.61 37.34 -7.18
N PHE A 239 -18.80 36.08 -6.78
CA PHE A 239 -17.77 35.04 -6.90
C PHE A 239 -17.69 34.44 -8.31
N HIS A 240 -16.46 34.17 -8.77
CA HIS A 240 -16.22 33.14 -9.77
C HIS A 240 -16.69 31.82 -9.20
N THR A 241 -17.49 31.02 -9.93
CA THR A 241 -18.23 29.90 -9.33
C THR A 241 -18.02 28.59 -10.06
N PHE A 242 -17.71 27.53 -9.33
CA PHE A 242 -17.77 26.17 -9.78
C PHE A 242 -18.92 25.40 -9.12
N ILE A 243 -19.59 24.54 -9.89
CA ILE A 243 -20.56 23.57 -9.35
C ILE A 243 -19.88 22.21 -9.32
N LYS A 244 -19.83 21.58 -8.14
CA LYS A 244 -19.30 20.24 -7.97
C LYS A 244 -20.33 19.21 -8.43
N CYS A 245 -19.99 18.43 -9.44
CA CYS A 245 -20.83 17.41 -10.04
C CYS A 245 -20.54 16.02 -9.43
N ASN A 246 -21.58 15.20 -9.38
CA ASN A 246 -21.48 13.82 -8.91
C ASN A 246 -21.20 12.85 -10.08
N PRO A 247 -20.52 11.72 -9.85
CA PRO A 247 -20.37 10.67 -10.87
C PRO A 247 -21.68 10.06 -11.33
N THR A 248 -22.73 10.22 -10.53
CA THR A 248 -24.11 9.78 -10.81
C THR A 248 -24.71 10.37 -12.07
N LEU A 249 -24.18 11.49 -12.58
CA LEU A 249 -24.53 12.05 -13.89
C LEU A 249 -24.39 11.07 -15.07
N LEU A 250 -23.57 10.01 -14.92
CA LEU A 250 -23.40 8.97 -15.94
C LEU A 250 -24.59 8.00 -16.04
N GLY A 251 -25.46 7.96 -15.03
CA GLY A 251 -26.50 6.96 -14.90
C GLY A 251 -26.01 5.62 -14.36
N TYR A 252 -26.89 4.88 -13.68
CA TYR A 252 -26.57 3.66 -12.94
C TYR A 252 -25.96 2.57 -13.85
N GLU A 253 -26.59 2.29 -14.99
CA GLU A 253 -26.16 1.21 -15.89
C GLU A 253 -24.72 1.42 -16.41
N TYR A 254 -24.37 2.67 -16.78
CA TYR A 254 -23.01 2.98 -17.23
C TYR A 254 -22.00 2.82 -16.11
N ALA A 255 -22.31 3.34 -14.92
CA ALA A 255 -21.40 3.26 -13.77
C ALA A 255 -21.20 1.80 -13.34
N ARG A 256 -22.30 1.01 -13.22
CA ARG A 256 -22.22 -0.41 -12.83
C ARG A 256 -21.41 -1.22 -13.85
N LYS A 257 -21.72 -1.07 -15.14
CA LYS A 257 -21.00 -1.78 -16.19
C LYS A 257 -19.52 -1.41 -16.21
N THR A 258 -19.16 -0.14 -16.08
CA THR A 258 -17.76 0.30 -16.07
C THR A 258 -17.00 -0.30 -14.89
N MET A 259 -17.58 -0.28 -13.71
CA MET A 259 -16.96 -0.86 -12.51
C MET A 259 -16.80 -2.38 -12.65
N ASP A 260 -17.79 -3.08 -13.15
CA ASP A 260 -17.75 -4.53 -13.36
C ASP A 260 -16.67 -4.93 -14.39
N ASP A 261 -16.66 -4.26 -15.54
CA ASP A 261 -15.71 -4.53 -16.64
C ASP A 261 -14.24 -4.29 -16.18
N MET A 262 -14.03 -3.38 -15.24
CA MET A 262 -12.70 -3.06 -14.69
C MET A 262 -12.32 -3.88 -13.45
N GLY A 263 -13.14 -4.86 -13.05
CA GLY A 263 -12.85 -5.77 -11.93
C GLY A 263 -13.22 -5.22 -10.55
N TYR A 264 -14.03 -4.15 -10.46
CA TYR A 264 -14.59 -3.61 -9.23
C TYR A 264 -16.00 -4.11 -8.93
N ASP A 265 -16.34 -5.33 -9.37
CA ASP A 265 -17.64 -5.97 -9.20
C ASP A 265 -18.03 -6.23 -7.73
N TYR A 266 -17.05 -6.24 -6.83
CA TYR A 266 -17.24 -6.41 -5.39
C TYR A 266 -17.71 -5.12 -4.69
N ILE A 267 -17.56 -3.94 -5.32
CA ILE A 267 -18.02 -2.66 -4.77
C ILE A 267 -19.54 -2.58 -4.91
N ALA A 268 -20.23 -2.53 -3.78
CA ALA A 268 -21.69 -2.52 -3.75
C ALA A 268 -22.24 -1.09 -3.76
N PHE A 269 -23.15 -0.80 -4.65
CA PHE A 269 -23.97 0.41 -4.69
C PHE A 269 -25.28 0.14 -5.43
N GLY A 270 -26.35 0.81 -4.98
CA GLY A 270 -27.67 0.75 -5.61
C GLY A 270 -27.94 1.90 -6.58
N ASP A 271 -29.14 1.97 -7.10
CA ASP A 271 -29.57 3.03 -8.03
C ASP A 271 -30.20 4.26 -7.33
N PHE A 272 -30.27 4.24 -6.00
CA PHE A 272 -30.92 5.29 -5.21
C PHE A 272 -30.31 6.67 -5.48
N HIS A 273 -29.01 6.82 -5.28
CA HIS A 273 -28.32 8.10 -5.51
C HIS A 273 -28.38 8.55 -6.97
N PHE A 274 -28.43 7.63 -7.93
CA PHE A 274 -28.55 7.96 -9.35
C PHE A 274 -29.92 8.52 -9.72
N LYS A 275 -30.96 8.21 -8.96
CA LYS A 275 -32.33 8.73 -9.17
C LYS A 275 -32.57 10.05 -8.43
N ASP A 276 -31.88 10.22 -7.30
CA ASP A 276 -32.10 11.34 -6.38
C ASP A 276 -31.21 12.55 -6.69
N ASP A 277 -29.99 12.30 -7.22
CA ASP A 277 -29.02 13.34 -7.60
C ASP A 277 -29.42 14.08 -8.88
N LEU A 278 -28.75 15.21 -9.13
CA LEU A 278 -28.87 16.01 -10.37
C LEU A 278 -28.77 15.11 -11.61
N GLN A 279 -29.81 15.12 -12.45
CA GLN A 279 -29.83 14.39 -13.71
C GLN A 279 -29.12 15.17 -14.81
N TYR A 280 -28.48 14.46 -15.76
CA TYR A 280 -27.74 15.12 -16.84
C TYR A 280 -28.61 16.02 -17.71
N GLU A 281 -29.85 15.60 -17.96
CA GLU A 281 -30.85 16.35 -18.74
C GLU A 281 -31.23 17.70 -18.12
N ASP A 282 -31.20 17.79 -16.78
CA ASP A 282 -31.42 19.01 -16.01
C ASP A 282 -30.16 19.85 -15.85
N ALA A 283 -29.00 19.18 -15.74
CA ALA A 283 -27.70 19.83 -15.56
C ALA A 283 -27.32 20.71 -16.76
N VAL A 284 -27.46 20.22 -18.00
CA VAL A 284 -27.02 20.94 -19.18
C VAL A 284 -27.80 22.29 -19.38
N PRO A 285 -29.14 22.35 -19.30
CA PRO A 285 -29.85 23.64 -19.38
C PRO A 285 -29.51 24.59 -18.22
N MET A 286 -29.38 24.09 -16.99
CA MET A 286 -28.98 24.86 -15.82
C MET A 286 -27.59 25.50 -16.00
N LEU A 287 -26.62 24.71 -16.39
CA LEU A 287 -25.23 25.19 -16.63
C LEU A 287 -25.19 26.26 -17.72
N ASN A 288 -25.94 26.11 -18.81
CA ASN A 288 -26.03 27.13 -19.87
C ASN A 288 -26.58 28.47 -19.36
N ARG A 289 -27.63 28.45 -18.50
CA ARG A 289 -28.17 29.69 -17.91
C ARG A 289 -27.12 30.38 -17.02
N LEU A 290 -26.43 29.61 -16.18
CA LEU A 290 -25.40 30.13 -15.27
C LEU A 290 -24.18 30.68 -16.02
N ILE A 291 -23.74 30.02 -17.10
CA ILE A 291 -22.68 30.52 -17.99
C ILE A 291 -23.07 31.92 -18.54
N ALA A 292 -24.33 32.08 -19.03
CA ALA A 292 -24.79 33.35 -19.55
C ALA A 292 -24.77 34.49 -18.49
N VAL A 293 -25.22 34.21 -17.29
CA VAL A 293 -25.22 35.17 -16.17
C VAL A 293 -23.78 35.57 -15.77
N CYS A 294 -22.85 34.58 -15.70
CA CYS A 294 -21.46 34.90 -15.39
C CYS A 294 -20.79 35.73 -16.48
N GLN A 295 -21.06 35.46 -17.76
CA GLN A 295 -20.55 36.27 -18.89
C GLN A 295 -21.04 37.73 -18.83
N GLU A 296 -22.32 37.97 -18.52
CA GLU A 296 -22.88 39.33 -18.34
C GLU A 296 -22.19 40.10 -17.21
N ARG A 297 -21.67 39.38 -16.19
CA ARG A 297 -21.02 39.95 -15.02
C ARG A 297 -19.48 39.94 -15.09
N ASN A 298 -18.91 39.47 -16.19
CA ASN A 298 -17.47 39.31 -16.37
C ASN A 298 -16.82 38.40 -15.27
N LEU A 299 -17.55 37.33 -14.90
CA LEU A 299 -17.10 36.28 -13.97
C LEU A 299 -16.82 34.98 -14.73
N GLU A 300 -15.83 34.22 -14.27
CA GLU A 300 -15.58 32.87 -14.77
C GLU A 300 -16.57 31.90 -14.12
N PHE A 301 -17.04 30.94 -14.91
CA PHE A 301 -17.91 29.85 -14.47
C PHE A 301 -17.40 28.51 -14.98
N GLY A 302 -17.58 27.48 -14.18
CA GLY A 302 -17.22 26.12 -14.54
C GLY A 302 -17.84 25.06 -13.66
N VAL A 303 -17.38 23.83 -13.82
CA VAL A 303 -17.78 22.70 -12.98
C VAL A 303 -16.56 22.08 -12.33
N LYS A 304 -16.76 21.48 -11.16
CA LYS A 304 -15.81 20.64 -10.46
C LYS A 304 -16.18 19.18 -10.69
N ILE A 305 -15.28 18.40 -11.26
CA ILE A 305 -15.47 16.98 -11.56
C ILE A 305 -14.48 16.16 -10.73
N THR A 306 -14.91 15.26 -9.85
CA THR A 306 -16.24 14.95 -9.34
C THR A 306 -16.27 15.02 -7.81
N ASN A 307 -17.46 14.93 -7.24
CA ASN A 307 -17.60 14.52 -5.84
C ASN A 307 -17.12 13.06 -5.68
N THR A 308 -16.97 12.61 -4.44
CA THR A 308 -16.73 11.19 -4.12
C THR A 308 -17.98 10.35 -4.43
N PHE A 309 -17.80 9.06 -4.60
CA PHE A 309 -18.86 8.16 -5.04
C PHE A 309 -19.42 7.34 -3.85
N PRO A 310 -20.73 7.45 -3.54
CA PRO A 310 -21.34 6.72 -2.44
C PRO A 310 -21.39 5.22 -2.73
N VAL A 311 -20.95 4.42 -1.78
CA VAL A 311 -20.94 2.96 -1.85
C VAL A 311 -21.27 2.36 -0.48
N ASP A 312 -21.89 1.15 -0.48
CA ASP A 312 -22.25 0.46 0.76
C ASP A 312 -21.00 -0.14 1.44
N VAL A 313 -20.98 -0.12 2.76
CA VAL A 313 -20.01 -0.90 3.55
C VAL A 313 -20.45 -2.36 3.58
N LYS A 314 -19.62 -3.29 3.12
CA LYS A 314 -19.91 -4.73 3.07
C LYS A 314 -18.89 -5.61 3.80
N GLN A 315 -17.68 -5.12 4.02
CA GLN A 315 -16.57 -5.88 4.63
C GLN A 315 -16.01 -5.19 5.89
N ASN A 316 -16.81 -4.36 6.54
CA ASN A 316 -16.41 -3.52 7.69
C ASN A 316 -15.20 -2.63 7.37
N GLU A 317 -15.16 -2.05 6.18
CA GLU A 317 -14.10 -1.15 5.71
C GLU A 317 -13.98 0.08 6.63
N LEU A 318 -15.13 0.67 6.98
CA LEU A 318 -15.28 1.77 7.94
C LEU A 318 -16.48 1.49 8.85
N PRO A 319 -16.57 2.09 10.05
CA PRO A 319 -17.68 1.87 11.00
C PRO A 319 -18.92 2.70 10.64
N SER A 320 -19.44 2.52 9.43
CA SER A 320 -20.60 3.20 8.86
C SER A 320 -21.42 2.24 8.00
N GLU A 321 -22.62 2.57 7.63
CA GLU A 321 -23.44 1.80 6.67
C GLU A 321 -23.10 2.15 5.22
N GLU A 322 -22.76 3.40 4.96
CA GLU A 322 -22.32 3.96 3.68
C GLU A 322 -20.96 4.64 3.83
N MET A 323 -20.18 4.64 2.79
CA MET A 323 -18.89 5.31 2.69
C MET A 323 -18.71 5.91 1.30
N TYR A 324 -17.73 6.80 1.15
CA TYR A 324 -17.46 7.50 -0.11
C TYR A 324 -16.16 7.01 -0.73
N MET A 325 -16.23 6.47 -1.95
CA MET A 325 -15.09 6.01 -2.73
C MET A 325 -14.45 7.16 -3.51
N SER A 326 -13.12 7.17 -3.56
CA SER A 326 -12.31 8.12 -4.33
C SER A 326 -11.02 7.46 -4.89
N GLY A 327 -10.12 8.25 -5.46
CA GLY A 327 -8.83 7.78 -5.97
C GLY A 327 -8.94 7.06 -7.32
N LYS A 328 -7.99 6.16 -7.62
CA LYS A 328 -7.86 5.53 -8.95
C LYS A 328 -9.08 4.73 -9.39
N SER A 329 -9.87 4.20 -8.47
CA SER A 329 -11.11 3.48 -8.74
C SER A 329 -12.24 4.41 -9.19
N LEU A 330 -12.22 5.69 -8.77
CA LEU A 330 -13.16 6.72 -9.20
C LEU A 330 -12.78 7.34 -10.55
N TYR A 331 -11.50 7.33 -10.93
CA TYR A 331 -11.00 8.00 -12.14
C TYR A 331 -11.78 7.67 -13.42
N PRO A 332 -12.08 6.39 -13.74
CA PRO A 332 -12.82 6.05 -14.96
C PRO A 332 -14.21 6.69 -15.04
N LEU A 333 -14.90 6.82 -13.91
CA LEU A 333 -16.19 7.50 -13.85
C LEU A 333 -16.03 9.02 -13.99
N SER A 334 -15.08 9.59 -13.25
CA SER A 334 -14.85 11.05 -13.27
C SER A 334 -14.40 11.56 -14.64
N ILE A 335 -13.47 10.88 -15.30
CA ILE A 335 -13.01 11.29 -16.63
C ILE A 335 -14.11 11.09 -17.69
N SER A 336 -15.01 10.12 -17.51
CA SER A 336 -16.19 9.93 -18.37
C SER A 336 -17.17 11.09 -18.25
N VAL A 337 -17.42 11.60 -17.04
CA VAL A 337 -18.23 12.82 -16.83
C VAL A 337 -17.58 14.02 -17.52
N ALA A 338 -16.26 14.19 -17.34
CA ALA A 338 -15.51 15.27 -17.97
C ALA A 338 -15.60 15.22 -19.51
N ASN A 339 -15.46 14.04 -20.11
CA ASN A 339 -15.59 13.83 -21.56
C ASN A 339 -16.99 14.17 -22.06
N MET A 340 -18.03 13.71 -21.35
CA MET A 340 -19.42 13.99 -21.73
C MET A 340 -19.71 15.50 -21.76
N LEU A 341 -19.27 16.22 -20.72
CA LEU A 341 -19.41 17.68 -20.65
C LEU A 341 -18.52 18.41 -21.66
N ALA A 342 -17.27 17.98 -21.87
CA ALA A 342 -16.38 18.58 -22.86
C ALA A 342 -16.98 18.51 -24.28
N ARG A 343 -17.57 17.36 -24.63
CA ARG A 343 -18.22 17.16 -25.91
C ARG A 343 -19.47 18.06 -26.07
N ASP A 344 -20.37 18.03 -25.09
CA ASP A 344 -21.68 18.68 -25.22
C ASP A 344 -21.60 20.21 -25.10
N PHE A 345 -20.58 20.75 -24.41
CA PHE A 345 -20.27 22.18 -24.37
C PHE A 345 -19.22 22.64 -25.39
N GLY A 346 -18.80 21.73 -26.31
CA GLY A 346 -17.80 22.06 -27.34
C GLY A 346 -16.46 22.53 -26.75
N GLY A 347 -16.07 22.00 -25.62
CA GLY A 347 -14.85 22.34 -24.90
C GLY A 347 -14.84 23.70 -24.20
N LYS A 348 -15.90 24.47 -24.24
CA LYS A 348 -15.93 25.85 -23.71
C LYS A 348 -16.18 25.93 -22.20
N LEU A 349 -16.83 24.90 -21.60
CA LEU A 349 -17.09 24.85 -20.17
C LEU A 349 -15.77 24.50 -19.44
N ARG A 350 -15.36 25.39 -18.54
CA ARG A 350 -14.15 25.14 -17.73
C ARG A 350 -14.41 24.01 -16.74
N ILE A 351 -13.45 23.09 -16.64
CA ILE A 351 -13.49 21.99 -15.67
C ILE A 351 -12.31 22.16 -14.70
N SER A 352 -12.61 22.28 -13.41
CA SER A 352 -11.70 21.99 -12.33
C SER A 352 -11.81 20.50 -12.01
N TYR A 353 -10.71 19.76 -11.97
CA TYR A 353 -10.76 18.31 -11.89
C TYR A 353 -10.38 17.80 -10.48
N SER A 354 -11.08 16.77 -10.06
CA SER A 354 -10.76 15.91 -8.94
C SER A 354 -11.31 14.51 -9.27
N GLY A 355 -11.02 13.48 -8.50
CA GLY A 355 -11.55 12.14 -8.81
C GLY A 355 -10.51 11.25 -9.44
N GLY A 356 -9.48 10.96 -8.66
CA GLY A 356 -8.44 10.00 -8.98
C GLY A 356 -7.28 10.55 -9.81
N ALA A 357 -7.08 11.87 -9.84
CA ALA A 357 -5.87 12.45 -10.42
C ALA A 357 -4.65 12.08 -9.58
N ASP A 358 -3.58 11.67 -10.24
CA ASP A 358 -2.28 11.37 -9.67
C ASP A 358 -1.16 11.44 -10.74
N PHE A 359 0.04 11.04 -10.38
CA PHE A 359 1.21 11.06 -11.27
C PHE A 359 0.95 10.38 -12.63
N HIS A 360 0.20 9.27 -12.65
CA HIS A 360 0.04 8.43 -13.85
C HIS A 360 -0.92 9.00 -14.90
N ASN A 361 -1.78 9.97 -14.52
CA ASN A 361 -2.82 10.50 -15.43
C ASN A 361 -2.84 12.03 -15.52
N ILE A 362 -2.12 12.73 -14.64
CA ILE A 362 -2.17 14.20 -14.53
C ILE A 362 -1.76 14.91 -15.82
N GLU A 363 -0.70 14.46 -16.53
CA GLU A 363 -0.26 15.09 -17.78
C GLU A 363 -1.35 15.00 -18.85
N GLY A 364 -1.98 13.84 -19.01
CA GLY A 364 -3.08 13.67 -19.96
C GLY A 364 -4.28 14.57 -19.67
N ILE A 365 -4.63 14.70 -18.37
CA ILE A 365 -5.71 15.59 -17.91
C ILE A 365 -5.40 17.06 -18.29
N ILE A 366 -4.18 17.52 -17.97
CA ILE A 366 -3.74 18.90 -18.27
C ILE A 366 -3.62 19.13 -19.77
N ASP A 367 -3.09 18.18 -20.54
CA ASP A 367 -2.95 18.26 -21.99
C ASP A 367 -4.28 18.27 -22.74
N ALA A 368 -5.33 17.71 -22.12
CA ALA A 368 -6.70 17.84 -22.62
C ALA A 368 -7.30 19.23 -22.36
N GLY A 369 -6.61 20.13 -21.66
CA GLY A 369 -7.07 21.47 -21.31
C GLY A 369 -7.85 21.54 -19.99
N ILE A 370 -7.84 20.49 -19.18
CA ILE A 370 -8.56 20.43 -17.91
C ILE A 370 -7.63 20.87 -16.78
N TRP A 371 -7.90 22.03 -16.18
CA TRP A 371 -7.24 22.57 -15.00
C TRP A 371 -8.06 23.70 -14.35
N PRO A 372 -7.89 23.95 -13.01
CA PRO A 372 -6.96 23.36 -12.08
C PRO A 372 -7.32 21.91 -11.70
N VAL A 373 -6.34 21.17 -11.19
CA VAL A 373 -6.52 19.78 -10.74
C VAL A 373 -6.22 19.67 -9.25
N THR A 374 -7.12 19.06 -8.49
CA THR A 374 -6.92 18.86 -7.05
C THR A 374 -6.94 17.39 -6.68
N MET A 375 -6.13 17.03 -5.68
CA MET A 375 -5.89 15.66 -5.26
C MET A 375 -6.18 15.47 -3.77
N ALA A 376 -6.69 14.31 -3.40
CA ALA A 376 -6.85 13.90 -2.00
C ALA A 376 -6.13 12.59 -1.73
N LYS A 377 -6.49 11.50 -2.39
CA LYS A 377 -5.90 10.17 -2.14
C LYS A 377 -4.39 10.14 -2.34
N THR A 378 -3.85 10.83 -3.34
CA THR A 378 -2.42 10.85 -3.65
C THR A 378 -1.59 11.27 -2.43
N ILE A 379 -2.05 12.29 -1.72
CA ILE A 379 -1.40 12.84 -0.53
C ILE A 379 -1.81 12.16 0.79
N LEU A 380 -2.71 11.20 0.76
CA LEU A 380 -3.06 10.33 1.90
C LEU A 380 -2.30 9.00 1.91
N LYS A 381 -1.42 8.76 0.94
CA LYS A 381 -0.56 7.58 0.84
C LYS A 381 0.86 7.87 1.31
N PRO A 382 1.68 6.82 1.60
CA PRO A 382 3.12 7.01 1.85
C PRO A 382 3.79 7.88 0.79
N GLY A 383 4.66 8.77 1.25
CA GLY A 383 5.18 9.91 0.50
C GLY A 383 4.40 11.20 0.73
N GLY A 384 3.14 11.12 1.19
CA GLY A 384 2.36 12.26 1.63
C GLY A 384 2.36 13.44 0.66
N TYR A 385 2.53 14.63 1.20
CA TYR A 385 2.61 15.87 0.42
C TYR A 385 3.85 15.93 -0.48
N ASP A 386 4.97 15.28 -0.12
CA ASP A 386 6.20 15.25 -0.95
C ASP A 386 5.97 14.70 -2.37
N ARG A 387 4.91 13.88 -2.59
CA ARG A 387 4.50 13.44 -3.94
C ARG A 387 4.15 14.57 -4.89
N LEU A 388 3.69 15.70 -4.37
CA LEU A 388 3.28 16.84 -5.18
C LEU A 388 4.44 17.51 -5.90
N CYS A 389 5.67 17.45 -5.34
CA CYS A 389 6.85 18.05 -5.94
C CYS A 389 7.18 17.42 -7.31
N GLN A 390 7.19 16.08 -7.38
CA GLN A 390 7.42 15.37 -8.64
C GLN A 390 6.30 15.65 -9.66
N ILE A 391 5.03 15.69 -9.21
CA ILE A 391 3.88 16.00 -10.06
C ILE A 391 3.96 17.45 -10.59
N ALA A 392 4.34 18.42 -9.75
CA ALA A 392 4.51 19.81 -10.17
C ALA A 392 5.56 19.95 -11.27
N GLY A 393 6.70 19.24 -11.11
CA GLY A 393 7.78 19.23 -12.11
C GLY A 393 7.35 18.68 -13.48
N LEU A 394 6.44 17.71 -13.54
CA LEU A 394 5.88 17.22 -14.81
C LEU A 394 5.08 18.29 -15.59
N LEU A 395 4.55 19.29 -14.89
CA LEU A 395 3.59 20.26 -15.43
C LEU A 395 4.22 21.61 -15.81
N GLU A 396 5.54 21.70 -15.79
CA GLU A 396 6.30 22.88 -16.20
C GLU A 396 6.23 23.09 -17.71
N LYS A 397 5.27 23.91 -18.15
CA LYS A 397 5.04 24.25 -19.56
C LYS A 397 4.87 25.75 -19.74
N GLU A 398 5.64 26.37 -20.61
CA GLU A 398 5.58 27.82 -20.90
C GLU A 398 4.27 28.21 -21.60
N GLY A 399 3.78 29.41 -21.29
CA GLY A 399 2.73 30.09 -22.04
C GLY A 399 1.35 29.42 -22.02
N VAL A 400 1.03 28.68 -20.98
CA VAL A 400 -0.24 27.96 -20.88
C VAL A 400 -1.40 28.89 -20.52
N VAL A 401 -2.29 29.11 -21.48
CA VAL A 401 -3.56 29.83 -21.31
C VAL A 401 -4.71 28.86 -21.54
N PHE A 402 -5.83 29.02 -20.82
CA PHE A 402 -7.03 28.22 -21.09
C PHE A 402 -7.61 28.58 -22.45
N THR A 403 -7.57 27.64 -23.39
CA THR A 403 -8.09 27.79 -24.76
C THR A 403 -9.32 26.90 -25.03
N GLY A 404 -9.76 26.18 -24.01
CA GLY A 404 -10.83 25.20 -24.09
C GLY A 404 -10.31 23.77 -23.80
N ILE A 405 -11.24 22.83 -23.72
CA ILE A 405 -11.00 21.41 -23.48
C ILE A 405 -11.12 20.65 -24.80
N ASP A 406 -10.12 19.81 -25.10
CA ASP A 406 -10.11 18.95 -26.28
C ASP A 406 -10.91 17.66 -26.00
N ALA A 407 -12.12 17.58 -26.57
CA ALA A 407 -13.01 16.44 -26.40
C ALA A 407 -12.45 15.12 -26.96
N ALA A 408 -11.61 15.17 -28.00
CA ALA A 408 -10.98 13.96 -28.55
C ALA A 408 -9.91 13.41 -27.59
N LYS A 409 -9.15 14.30 -26.93
CA LYS A 409 -8.19 13.89 -25.89
C LYS A 409 -8.91 13.32 -24.67
N THR A 410 -10.01 13.93 -24.21
CA THR A 410 -10.76 13.38 -23.08
C THR A 410 -11.39 12.02 -23.40
N GLU A 411 -11.87 11.80 -24.62
CA GLU A 411 -12.36 10.49 -25.07
C GLU A 411 -11.24 9.42 -25.01
N LYS A 412 -10.06 9.76 -25.49
CA LYS A 412 -8.88 8.89 -25.40
C LYS A 412 -8.55 8.54 -23.95
N LEU A 413 -8.59 9.50 -23.03
CA LEU A 413 -8.36 9.24 -21.60
C LEU A 413 -9.40 8.29 -21.00
N VAL A 414 -10.67 8.37 -21.43
CA VAL A 414 -11.71 7.41 -20.99
C VAL A 414 -11.39 5.98 -21.46
N GLU A 415 -10.94 5.82 -22.69
CA GLU A 415 -10.58 4.50 -23.23
C GLU A 415 -9.33 3.94 -22.55
N GLU A 416 -8.31 4.77 -22.38
CA GLU A 416 -7.08 4.41 -21.67
C GLU A 416 -7.36 4.03 -20.20
N ALA A 417 -8.23 4.75 -19.50
CA ALA A 417 -8.60 4.44 -18.14
C ALA A 417 -9.18 3.03 -17.99
N LYS A 418 -9.98 2.57 -18.95
CA LYS A 418 -10.64 1.25 -18.92
C LYS A 418 -9.69 0.07 -19.17
N THR A 419 -8.53 0.33 -19.77
CA THR A 419 -7.56 -0.70 -20.17
C THR A 419 -6.22 -0.59 -19.45
N SER A 420 -5.96 0.53 -18.79
CA SER A 420 -4.71 0.76 -18.07
C SER A 420 -4.53 -0.21 -16.90
N PRO A 421 -3.40 -0.95 -16.82
CA PRO A 421 -3.10 -1.82 -15.69
C PRO A 421 -3.09 -1.09 -14.34
N TYR A 422 -2.87 0.22 -14.34
CA TYR A 422 -2.92 1.04 -13.13
C TYR A 422 -4.35 1.23 -12.61
N HIS A 423 -5.34 1.39 -13.51
CA HIS A 423 -6.73 1.66 -13.14
C HIS A 423 -7.58 0.39 -13.04
N VAL A 424 -7.31 -0.62 -13.87
CA VAL A 424 -7.99 -1.93 -13.80
C VAL A 424 -7.61 -2.63 -12.49
N LYS A 425 -8.60 -3.19 -11.81
CA LYS A 425 -8.36 -3.94 -10.56
C LYS A 425 -7.65 -5.25 -10.85
N ALA A 426 -6.61 -5.54 -10.07
CA ALA A 426 -5.96 -6.84 -10.12
C ALA A 426 -6.97 -7.98 -9.83
N VAL A 427 -6.84 -9.07 -10.55
CA VAL A 427 -7.76 -10.23 -10.42
C VAL A 427 -7.74 -10.80 -9.00
N LYS A 428 -6.56 -10.80 -8.38
CA LYS A 428 -6.37 -11.27 -7.00
C LYS A 428 -6.58 -10.15 -5.98
N PRO A 429 -7.17 -10.46 -4.81
CA PRO A 429 -7.11 -9.54 -3.68
C PRO A 429 -5.66 -9.25 -3.30
N LEU A 430 -5.36 -8.00 -3.01
CA LEU A 430 -4.04 -7.65 -2.47
C LEU A 430 -3.81 -8.39 -1.14
N PRO A 431 -2.65 -9.02 -0.95
CA PRO A 431 -2.34 -9.66 0.32
C PRO A 431 -2.25 -8.61 1.44
N SER A 432 -2.62 -9.02 2.67
CA SER A 432 -2.46 -8.13 3.83
C SER A 432 -0.99 -7.71 3.98
N ARG A 433 -0.76 -6.39 4.07
CA ARG A 433 0.56 -5.82 4.29
C ARG A 433 0.94 -5.75 5.78
N LYS A 434 -0.02 -6.10 6.66
CA LYS A 434 0.18 -6.08 8.12
C LYS A 434 1.03 -7.26 8.59
N ILE A 435 1.83 -7.00 9.61
CA ILE A 435 2.47 -8.01 10.46
C ILE A 435 1.65 -8.13 11.75
N ASN A 436 1.46 -9.36 12.22
CA ASN A 436 0.65 -9.62 13.42
C ASN A 436 1.44 -9.31 14.70
N LYS A 437 1.76 -8.04 14.90
CA LYS A 437 2.47 -7.50 16.08
C LYS A 437 1.92 -6.10 16.40
N GLN A 438 1.92 -5.75 17.68
CA GLN A 438 1.66 -4.38 18.14
C GLN A 438 2.87 -3.48 17.83
N VAL A 439 2.61 -2.21 17.50
CA VAL A 439 3.67 -1.23 17.33
C VAL A 439 4.30 -0.90 18.70
N PRO A 440 5.64 -0.96 18.82
CA PRO A 440 6.29 -0.55 20.06
C PRO A 440 6.24 0.98 20.22
N LEU A 441 6.31 1.44 21.47
CA LEU A 441 6.34 2.89 21.78
C LEU A 441 7.55 3.58 21.14
N ILE A 442 8.70 2.88 21.13
CA ILE A 442 9.98 3.35 20.58
C ILE A 442 10.52 2.32 19.57
N ASP A 443 11.49 2.71 18.75
CA ASP A 443 12.21 1.85 17.78
C ASP A 443 11.27 1.03 16.87
N CYS A 444 10.22 1.68 16.36
CA CYS A 444 9.19 1.00 15.59
C CYS A 444 9.55 0.78 14.11
N PHE A 445 10.69 1.26 13.63
CA PHE A 445 11.06 1.09 12.22
C PHE A 445 11.47 -0.34 11.92
N ILE A 446 10.84 -0.93 10.91
CA ILE A 446 10.97 -2.33 10.55
C ILE A 446 10.89 -2.46 9.02
N ALA A 447 11.60 -3.43 8.46
CA ALA A 447 11.45 -3.80 7.05
C ALA A 447 10.28 -4.80 6.90
N PRO A 448 9.11 -4.39 6.38
CA PRO A 448 7.97 -5.31 6.26
C PRO A 448 8.28 -6.52 5.37
N CYS A 449 9.15 -6.35 4.37
CA CYS A 449 9.60 -7.44 3.50
C CYS A 449 10.39 -8.51 4.25
N LYS A 450 11.25 -8.15 5.24
CA LYS A 450 11.96 -9.09 6.12
C LYS A 450 10.96 -9.89 6.95
N GLU A 451 9.99 -9.21 7.57
CA GLU A 451 8.97 -9.86 8.39
C GLU A 451 8.01 -10.75 7.58
N GLY A 452 7.76 -10.41 6.33
CA GLY A 452 6.97 -11.22 5.40
C GLY A 452 7.71 -12.43 4.84
N CYS A 453 9.03 -12.52 5.01
CA CYS A 453 9.84 -13.64 4.56
C CYS A 453 9.84 -14.76 5.60
N PRO A 454 9.45 -16.02 5.27
CA PRO A 454 9.44 -17.13 6.23
C PRO A 454 10.78 -17.41 6.93
N ILE A 455 11.91 -17.02 6.33
CA ILE A 455 13.26 -17.15 6.89
C ILE A 455 13.84 -15.82 7.38
N HIS A 456 13.03 -14.76 7.46
CA HIS A 456 13.46 -13.43 7.88
C HIS A 456 14.75 -12.95 7.20
N GLN A 457 14.80 -13.09 5.85
CA GLN A 457 15.95 -12.70 5.03
C GLN A 457 16.25 -11.21 5.17
N ASP A 458 17.52 -10.83 5.27
CA ASP A 458 17.97 -9.44 5.41
C ASP A 458 17.93 -8.71 4.05
N ILE A 459 16.70 -8.45 3.58
CA ILE A 459 16.41 -8.02 2.21
C ILE A 459 16.97 -6.63 1.93
N THR A 460 16.75 -5.68 2.81
CA THR A 460 17.24 -4.30 2.62
C THR A 460 18.76 -4.27 2.51
N THR A 461 19.46 -5.10 3.27
CA THR A 461 20.92 -5.18 3.26
C THR A 461 21.45 -5.72 1.93
N TYR A 462 20.95 -6.86 1.46
CA TYR A 462 21.47 -7.37 0.18
C TYR A 462 21.03 -6.52 -1.03
N LEU A 463 19.88 -5.82 -0.98
CA LEU A 463 19.48 -4.89 -2.03
C LEU A 463 20.46 -3.71 -2.15
N GLN A 464 20.90 -3.14 -1.02
CA GLN A 464 21.92 -2.09 -1.03
C GLN A 464 23.27 -2.59 -1.60
N LEU A 465 23.65 -3.81 -1.27
CA LEU A 465 24.87 -4.42 -1.81
C LEU A 465 24.76 -4.69 -3.30
N VAL A 466 23.61 -5.13 -3.80
CA VAL A 466 23.32 -5.28 -5.23
C VAL A 466 23.38 -3.93 -5.95
N GLU A 467 22.76 -2.89 -5.40
CA GLU A 467 22.82 -1.52 -5.92
C GLU A 467 24.27 -1.02 -6.04
N ALA A 468 25.11 -1.35 -5.06
CA ALA A 468 26.53 -1.00 -5.04
C ALA A 468 27.41 -1.90 -5.92
N GLY A 469 26.86 -2.92 -6.59
CA GLY A 469 27.61 -3.92 -7.36
C GLY A 469 28.47 -4.88 -6.51
N LYS A 470 28.22 -4.95 -5.19
CA LYS A 470 28.94 -5.79 -4.23
C LYS A 470 28.30 -7.17 -4.11
N TYR A 471 28.29 -7.91 -5.19
CA TYR A 471 27.57 -9.18 -5.30
C TYR A 471 28.13 -10.29 -4.39
N GLU A 472 29.46 -10.32 -4.11
CA GLU A 472 30.05 -11.28 -3.16
C GLU A 472 29.49 -11.05 -1.75
N GLU A 473 29.50 -9.81 -1.28
CA GLU A 473 28.97 -9.45 0.04
C GLU A 473 27.44 -9.71 0.10
N ALA A 474 26.73 -9.44 -0.98
CA ALA A 474 25.30 -9.75 -1.08
C ALA A 474 25.02 -11.26 -0.93
N MET A 475 25.87 -12.10 -1.53
CA MET A 475 25.79 -13.56 -1.38
C MET A 475 26.09 -14.03 0.04
N ASP A 476 27.02 -13.40 0.76
CA ASP A 476 27.26 -13.71 2.18
C ASP A 476 26.00 -13.45 3.03
N VAL A 477 25.34 -12.31 2.79
CA VAL A 477 24.05 -11.98 3.46
C VAL A 477 22.94 -12.96 3.10
N ILE A 478 22.80 -13.31 1.81
CA ILE A 478 21.77 -14.22 1.34
C ILE A 478 21.97 -15.61 1.91
N THR A 479 23.19 -16.18 1.80
CA THR A 479 23.45 -17.56 2.19
C THR A 479 23.54 -17.79 3.70
N GLU A 480 23.55 -16.71 4.49
CA GLU A 480 23.41 -16.83 5.95
C GLU A 480 22.09 -17.53 6.35
N LYS A 481 20.99 -17.20 5.68
CA LYS A 481 19.65 -17.74 5.97
C LYS A 481 19.05 -18.56 4.83
N ASN A 482 19.62 -18.49 3.64
CA ASN A 482 19.08 -19.10 2.43
C ASN A 482 20.16 -19.84 1.64
N PRO A 483 20.30 -21.15 1.85
CA PRO A 483 21.31 -21.95 1.15
C PRO A 483 20.96 -22.27 -0.32
N LEU A 484 19.80 -21.84 -0.82
CA LEU A 484 19.29 -22.15 -2.15
C LEU A 484 19.00 -20.84 -2.95
N PRO A 485 20.01 -20.00 -3.17
CA PRO A 485 19.81 -18.68 -3.77
C PRO A 485 19.32 -18.73 -5.22
N PHE A 486 19.72 -19.72 -6.04
CA PHE A 486 19.26 -19.87 -7.42
C PHE A 486 17.81 -20.38 -7.49
N ILE A 487 17.48 -21.41 -6.72
CA ILE A 487 16.10 -21.92 -6.66
C ILE A 487 15.15 -20.81 -6.19
N THR A 488 15.47 -20.16 -5.07
CA THR A 488 14.61 -19.11 -4.52
C THR A 488 14.67 -17.81 -5.31
N GLY A 489 15.74 -17.53 -6.03
CA GLY A 489 15.82 -16.42 -6.98
C GLY A 489 14.96 -16.61 -8.21
N THR A 490 14.65 -17.86 -8.56
CA THR A 490 13.85 -18.20 -9.74
C THR A 490 12.37 -18.44 -9.43
N ILE A 491 12.05 -19.25 -8.42
CA ILE A 491 10.66 -19.72 -8.18
C ILE A 491 10.11 -19.44 -6.78
N CYS A 492 10.74 -18.55 -6.00
CA CYS A 492 10.19 -18.18 -4.69
C CYS A 492 8.80 -17.55 -4.86
N ALA A 493 7.85 -17.93 -4.00
CA ALA A 493 6.50 -17.33 -3.93
C ALA A 493 6.48 -15.86 -3.47
N HIS A 494 7.63 -15.23 -3.31
CA HIS A 494 7.90 -13.80 -3.08
C HIS A 494 6.93 -13.07 -2.10
N ALA A 495 6.51 -13.70 -1.00
CA ALA A 495 5.66 -13.09 0.01
C ALA A 495 6.19 -11.74 0.54
N CYS A 496 7.51 -11.54 0.50
CA CYS A 496 8.18 -10.27 0.82
C CYS A 496 7.76 -9.12 -0.10
N MET A 497 7.54 -9.37 -1.40
CA MET A 497 7.10 -8.36 -2.37
C MET A 497 5.69 -7.86 -2.04
N GLY A 498 4.78 -8.74 -1.59
CA GLY A 498 3.45 -8.36 -1.11
C GLY A 498 3.46 -7.44 0.12
N LYS A 499 4.53 -7.45 0.91
CA LYS A 499 4.73 -6.57 2.09
C LYS A 499 5.53 -5.30 1.77
N CYS A 500 6.11 -5.16 0.57
CA CYS A 500 6.95 -4.03 0.21
C CYS A 500 6.18 -2.71 0.26
N THR A 501 6.74 -1.68 0.89
CA THR A 501 6.13 -0.33 0.99
C THR A 501 5.97 0.33 -0.37
N ARG A 502 6.82 0.00 -1.37
CA ARG A 502 6.67 0.49 -2.75
C ARG A 502 5.32 0.16 -3.38
N ASN A 503 4.62 -0.87 -2.93
CA ASN A 503 3.24 -1.13 -3.35
C ASN A 503 2.26 0.04 -3.12
N PHE A 504 2.62 1.00 -2.28
CA PHE A 504 1.84 2.22 -2.06
C PHE A 504 2.20 3.35 -3.03
N TYR A 505 3.31 3.23 -3.75
CA TYR A 505 3.81 4.19 -4.73
C TYR A 505 3.50 3.73 -6.16
N GLU A 506 4.02 2.58 -6.50
CA GLU A 506 4.10 1.97 -7.84
C GLU A 506 4.03 0.43 -7.69
N SER A 507 4.81 -0.34 -8.41
CA SER A 507 5.01 -1.77 -8.18
C SER A 507 5.98 -2.03 -7.01
N PRO A 508 5.95 -3.20 -6.35
CA PRO A 508 6.96 -3.57 -5.37
C PRO A 508 8.35 -3.70 -6.01
N VAL A 509 9.40 -3.54 -5.21
CA VAL A 509 10.74 -3.93 -5.66
C VAL A 509 10.74 -5.41 -6.03
N HIS A 510 11.31 -5.76 -7.18
CA HIS A 510 11.42 -7.15 -7.66
C HIS A 510 12.52 -7.90 -6.88
N ILE A 511 12.24 -8.14 -5.60
CA ILE A 511 13.17 -8.70 -4.62
C ILE A 511 13.70 -10.08 -5.03
N ARG A 512 12.86 -10.91 -5.67
CA ARG A 512 13.23 -12.25 -6.15
C ARG A 512 14.29 -12.16 -7.23
N GLU A 513 14.10 -11.28 -8.20
CA GLU A 513 14.99 -11.03 -9.31
C GLU A 513 16.33 -10.46 -8.85
N MET A 514 16.32 -9.53 -7.91
CA MET A 514 17.55 -8.98 -7.31
C MET A 514 18.36 -10.04 -6.56
N LYS A 515 17.70 -10.99 -5.91
CA LYS A 515 18.38 -12.14 -5.30
C LYS A 515 19.02 -13.04 -6.37
N LEU A 516 18.32 -13.27 -7.49
CA LEU A 516 18.87 -14.04 -8.61
C LEU A 516 20.07 -13.32 -9.25
N GLU A 517 19.99 -11.99 -9.40
CA GLU A 517 21.09 -11.17 -9.90
C GLU A 517 22.32 -11.28 -9.00
N ALA A 518 22.15 -11.17 -7.68
CA ALA A 518 23.23 -11.39 -6.71
C ALA A 518 23.83 -12.79 -6.84
N ALA A 519 22.98 -13.84 -6.99
CA ALA A 519 23.43 -15.20 -7.16
C ALA A 519 24.21 -15.39 -8.46
N GLN A 520 23.74 -14.85 -9.58
CA GLN A 520 24.41 -14.98 -10.88
C GLN A 520 25.78 -14.30 -10.91
N ASN A 521 25.94 -13.16 -10.28
CA ASN A 521 27.16 -12.37 -10.31
C ASN A 521 28.12 -12.67 -9.14
N GLY A 522 27.61 -13.12 -7.99
CA GLY A 522 28.42 -13.40 -6.79
C GLY A 522 28.80 -14.87 -6.59
N TYR A 523 28.24 -15.82 -7.37
CA TYR A 523 28.41 -17.26 -7.15
C TYR A 523 29.87 -17.72 -7.21
N GLU A 524 30.62 -17.31 -8.24
CA GLU A 524 32.00 -17.76 -8.42
C GLU A 524 32.91 -17.29 -7.25
N ALA A 525 32.69 -16.04 -6.79
CA ALA A 525 33.42 -15.51 -5.64
C ALA A 525 33.08 -16.30 -4.37
N LEU A 526 31.80 -16.56 -4.12
CA LEU A 526 31.35 -17.40 -3.00
C LEU A 526 31.94 -18.79 -3.05
N MET A 527 31.91 -19.46 -4.20
CA MET A 527 32.46 -20.83 -4.36
C MET A 527 33.97 -20.89 -4.17
N ASN A 528 34.73 -19.87 -4.56
CA ASN A 528 36.15 -19.78 -4.34
C ASN A 528 36.51 -19.60 -2.86
N LYS A 529 35.71 -18.89 -2.11
CA LYS A 529 35.85 -18.57 -0.69
C LYS A 529 35.39 -19.73 0.22
N LEU A 530 34.33 -20.43 -0.20
CA LEU A 530 33.68 -21.45 0.60
C LEU A 530 34.59 -22.67 0.83
N THR A 531 34.72 -23.09 2.08
CA THR A 531 35.44 -24.29 2.49
C THR A 531 34.59 -25.11 3.45
N ALA A 532 34.72 -26.44 3.39
CA ALA A 532 34.02 -27.32 4.31
C ALA A 532 34.43 -27.04 5.77
N PRO A 533 33.47 -26.68 6.65
CA PRO A 533 33.77 -26.47 8.07
C PRO A 533 34.37 -27.73 8.73
N ALA A 534 35.21 -27.57 9.75
CA ALA A 534 35.66 -28.70 10.55
C ALA A 534 34.47 -29.39 11.23
N ILE A 535 34.56 -30.71 11.41
CA ILE A 535 33.58 -31.45 12.20
C ILE A 535 33.94 -31.24 13.67
N THR A 536 33.10 -30.56 14.41
CA THR A 536 33.28 -30.16 15.82
C THR A 536 32.17 -30.66 16.74
N LYS A 537 31.02 -31.08 16.18
CA LYS A 537 29.90 -31.64 16.93
C LYS A 537 29.94 -33.15 16.90
N GLU A 538 29.63 -33.77 18.04
CA GLU A 538 29.55 -35.21 18.16
C GLU A 538 28.31 -35.77 17.42
N GLY A 539 28.40 -37.01 16.93
CA GLY A 539 27.33 -37.70 16.23
C GLY A 539 27.30 -37.41 14.73
N LYS A 540 26.33 -38.02 14.08
CA LYS A 540 26.05 -37.87 12.64
C LYS A 540 24.57 -37.64 12.42
N ALA A 541 24.18 -36.77 11.48
CA ALA A 541 22.82 -36.61 11.03
C ALA A 541 22.57 -37.32 9.70
N ALA A 542 21.48 -38.06 9.63
CA ALA A 542 20.90 -38.57 8.38
C ALA A 542 19.72 -37.70 7.94
N VAL A 543 19.77 -37.19 6.74
CA VAL A 543 18.67 -36.43 6.13
C VAL A 543 18.05 -37.29 5.03
N ILE A 544 16.80 -37.70 5.18
CA ILE A 544 16.07 -38.54 4.22
C ILE A 544 15.27 -37.66 3.30
N GLY A 545 15.70 -37.52 2.06
CA GLY A 545 15.15 -36.68 1.01
C GLY A 545 16.02 -35.47 0.72
N GLY A 546 16.41 -35.33 -0.54
CA GLY A 546 17.28 -34.27 -1.08
C GLY A 546 16.50 -33.11 -1.73
N GLY A 547 15.24 -32.88 -1.32
CA GLY A 547 14.46 -31.71 -1.70
C GLY A 547 14.90 -30.45 -0.94
N PRO A 548 14.29 -29.27 -1.19
CA PRO A 548 14.72 -28.01 -0.62
C PRO A 548 14.83 -28.00 0.92
N ALA A 549 13.89 -28.62 1.63
CA ALA A 549 13.91 -28.70 3.09
C ALA A 549 15.09 -29.55 3.60
N GLY A 550 15.37 -30.70 2.95
CA GLY A 550 16.49 -31.56 3.28
C GLY A 550 17.84 -30.94 2.94
N MET A 551 17.96 -30.29 1.77
CA MET A 551 19.16 -29.53 1.39
C MET A 551 19.45 -28.43 2.40
N ALA A 552 18.44 -27.68 2.85
CA ALA A 552 18.59 -26.62 3.86
C ALA A 552 19.00 -27.18 5.23
N ALA A 553 18.34 -28.24 5.71
CA ALA A 553 18.72 -28.89 6.98
C ALA A 553 20.18 -29.39 6.94
N ALA A 554 20.58 -30.04 5.84
CA ALA A 554 21.92 -30.53 5.65
C ALA A 554 22.97 -29.38 5.65
N TYR A 555 22.67 -28.29 4.96
CA TYR A 555 23.53 -27.10 4.90
C TYR A 555 23.77 -26.52 6.31
N PHE A 556 22.71 -26.26 7.07
CA PHE A 556 22.82 -25.62 8.38
C PHE A 556 23.50 -26.52 9.41
N LEU A 557 23.18 -27.83 9.43
CA LEU A 557 23.85 -28.79 10.30
C LEU A 557 25.34 -28.88 9.97
N ARG A 558 25.67 -28.95 8.67
CA ARG A 558 27.06 -29.05 8.24
C ARG A 558 27.86 -27.78 8.53
N ARG A 559 27.20 -26.60 8.34
CA ARG A 559 27.77 -25.30 8.71
C ARG A 559 28.07 -25.20 10.20
N ALA A 560 27.21 -25.78 11.04
CA ALA A 560 27.40 -25.85 12.49
C ALA A 560 28.46 -26.85 12.92
N GLY A 561 29.14 -27.56 12.01
CA GLY A 561 30.21 -28.51 12.30
C GLY A 561 29.74 -29.93 12.61
N MET A 562 28.52 -30.33 12.23
CA MET A 562 28.05 -31.71 12.34
C MET A 562 28.32 -32.49 11.06
N ALA A 563 28.64 -33.80 11.18
CA ALA A 563 28.70 -34.71 10.04
C ALA A 563 27.30 -35.00 9.52
N VAL A 564 27.06 -34.85 8.20
CA VAL A 564 25.72 -34.97 7.59
C VAL A 564 25.81 -35.84 6.34
N THR A 565 24.87 -36.79 6.22
CA THR A 565 24.64 -37.60 5.01
C THR A 565 23.21 -37.38 4.54
N VAL A 566 23.04 -36.97 3.29
CA VAL A 566 21.71 -36.87 2.63
C VAL A 566 21.48 -38.16 1.84
N PHE A 567 20.33 -38.78 2.06
CA PHE A 567 19.86 -39.97 1.33
C PHE A 567 18.76 -39.53 0.36
N GLU A 568 18.99 -39.64 -0.93
CA GLU A 568 18.03 -39.30 -1.99
C GLU A 568 17.72 -40.54 -2.83
N LYS A 569 16.43 -40.82 -3.00
CA LYS A 569 15.95 -41.97 -3.80
C LYS A 569 16.19 -41.82 -5.30
N ASN A 570 16.22 -40.61 -5.80
CA ASN A 570 16.48 -40.29 -7.20
C ASN A 570 17.97 -40.11 -7.49
N ASP A 571 18.27 -39.88 -8.76
CA ASP A 571 19.61 -39.73 -9.30
C ASP A 571 20.24 -38.34 -9.10
N ALA A 572 19.49 -37.37 -8.55
CA ALA A 572 19.95 -36.00 -8.28
C ALA A 572 19.16 -35.34 -7.15
N LEU A 573 19.80 -34.33 -6.49
CA LEU A 573 19.16 -33.46 -5.51
C LEU A 573 18.18 -32.48 -6.16
N GLY A 574 17.26 -31.94 -5.39
CA GLY A 574 16.28 -30.93 -5.78
C GLY A 574 14.82 -31.35 -5.58
N GLY A 575 14.55 -32.66 -5.36
CA GLY A 575 13.18 -33.15 -5.10
C GLY A 575 12.19 -32.77 -6.20
N VAL A 576 10.98 -32.32 -5.79
CA VAL A 576 9.91 -31.88 -6.71
C VAL A 576 10.38 -30.74 -7.64
N VAL A 577 11.23 -29.82 -7.15
CA VAL A 577 11.76 -28.71 -7.95
C VAL A 577 12.53 -29.21 -9.17
N ARG A 578 13.31 -30.30 -9.00
CA ARG A 578 14.06 -30.89 -10.12
C ARG A 578 13.21 -31.83 -10.97
N HIS A 579 12.47 -32.73 -10.33
CA HIS A 579 11.89 -33.89 -11.03
C HIS A 579 10.48 -33.67 -11.56
N VAL A 580 9.79 -32.60 -11.06
CA VAL A 580 8.37 -32.33 -11.40
C VAL A 580 8.19 -30.96 -12.02
N ILE A 581 8.73 -29.88 -11.40
CA ILE A 581 8.56 -28.53 -11.93
C ILE A 581 9.20 -28.45 -13.32
N PRO A 582 8.48 -27.95 -14.36
CA PRO A 582 8.98 -27.93 -15.74
C PRO A 582 10.23 -27.07 -15.90
N GLU A 583 11.08 -27.46 -16.88
CA GLU A 583 12.34 -26.77 -17.20
C GLU A 583 12.13 -25.30 -17.63
N PHE A 584 10.99 -24.97 -18.23
CA PHE A 584 10.65 -23.57 -18.58
C PHE A 584 10.33 -22.70 -17.34
N ARG A 585 10.15 -23.28 -16.15
CA ARG A 585 9.98 -22.59 -14.87
C ARG A 585 11.31 -22.43 -14.16
N ILE A 586 12.11 -23.47 -14.09
CA ILE A 586 13.41 -23.45 -13.47
C ILE A 586 14.38 -24.37 -14.20
N PRO A 587 15.47 -23.81 -14.77
CA PRO A 587 16.52 -24.63 -15.41
C PRO A 587 17.21 -25.56 -14.40
N GLY A 588 17.48 -26.80 -14.81
CA GLY A 588 18.20 -27.78 -14.00
C GLY A 588 19.57 -27.26 -13.52
N THR A 589 20.25 -26.46 -14.35
CA THR A 589 21.52 -25.79 -14.03
C THR A 589 21.46 -24.85 -12.80
N SER A 590 20.30 -24.24 -12.53
CA SER A 590 20.08 -23.43 -11.33
C SER A 590 20.07 -24.30 -10.08
N ILE A 591 19.45 -25.46 -10.16
CA ILE A 591 19.41 -26.43 -9.06
C ILE A 591 20.79 -27.05 -8.81
N ASP A 592 21.55 -27.31 -9.89
CA ASP A 592 22.93 -27.84 -9.80
C ASP A 592 23.85 -26.88 -9.04
N LYS A 593 23.72 -25.58 -9.25
CA LYS A 593 24.49 -24.56 -8.54
C LYS A 593 24.22 -24.57 -7.03
N ASP A 594 22.95 -24.65 -6.63
CA ASP A 594 22.58 -24.74 -5.22
C ASP A 594 23.02 -26.09 -4.59
N ALA A 595 22.90 -27.19 -5.33
CA ALA A 595 23.43 -28.50 -4.90
C ALA A 595 24.96 -28.50 -4.69
N ALA A 596 25.69 -27.85 -5.58
CA ALA A 596 27.15 -27.71 -5.49
C ALA A 596 27.60 -26.96 -4.22
N LEU A 597 26.79 -26.05 -3.67
CA LEU A 597 27.08 -25.40 -2.38
C LEU A 597 27.12 -26.43 -1.25
N LEU A 598 26.18 -27.39 -1.22
CA LEU A 598 26.18 -28.44 -0.20
C LEU A 598 27.38 -29.35 -0.32
N GLU A 599 27.75 -29.75 -1.53
CA GLU A 599 28.92 -30.58 -1.77
C GLU A 599 30.20 -29.85 -1.33
N LYS A 600 30.32 -28.56 -1.66
CA LYS A 600 31.46 -27.72 -1.27
C LYS A 600 31.58 -27.58 0.25
N MET A 601 30.43 -27.56 0.96
CA MET A 601 30.35 -27.59 2.42
C MET A 601 30.77 -28.94 3.03
N GLY A 602 30.91 -29.98 2.22
CA GLY A 602 31.31 -31.33 2.67
C GLY A 602 30.12 -32.13 3.23
N VAL A 603 28.93 -31.93 2.70
CA VAL A 603 27.75 -32.81 2.91
C VAL A 603 27.99 -34.09 2.10
N GLU A 604 27.89 -35.27 2.72
CA GLU A 604 27.87 -36.54 2.02
C GLU A 604 26.53 -36.75 1.35
N VAL A 605 26.49 -37.05 0.04
CA VAL A 605 25.22 -37.32 -0.70
C VAL A 605 25.22 -38.74 -1.23
N ARG A 606 24.17 -39.49 -0.89
CA ARG A 606 23.93 -40.87 -1.38
C ARG A 606 22.68 -40.85 -2.26
N LEU A 607 22.89 -40.74 -3.56
CA LEU A 607 21.85 -40.82 -4.59
C LEU A 607 21.37 -42.26 -4.83
N ASN A 608 20.23 -42.42 -5.47
CA ASN A 608 19.60 -43.70 -5.77
C ASN A 608 19.44 -44.57 -4.51
N THR A 609 19.22 -43.97 -3.35
CA THR A 609 19.18 -44.65 -2.05
C THR A 609 17.86 -44.30 -1.33
N GLU A 610 16.87 -45.16 -1.45
CA GLU A 610 15.59 -45.04 -0.72
C GLU A 610 15.72 -45.57 0.70
N VAL A 611 15.42 -44.76 1.69
CA VAL A 611 15.39 -45.12 3.12
C VAL A 611 13.99 -45.09 3.66
N LYS A 612 13.49 -46.23 4.22
CA LYS A 612 12.18 -46.42 4.81
C LYS A 612 12.19 -46.70 6.32
N ASP A 613 13.34 -47.04 6.89
CA ASP A 613 13.50 -47.45 8.28
C ASP A 613 14.54 -46.53 8.99
N THR A 614 14.04 -45.69 9.89
CA THR A 614 14.87 -44.76 10.68
C THR A 614 15.66 -45.50 11.74
N ALA A 615 15.19 -46.63 12.24
CA ALA A 615 15.90 -47.47 13.24
C ALA A 615 17.15 -48.11 12.65
N ALA A 616 17.09 -48.50 11.36
CA ALA A 616 18.25 -49.02 10.64
C ALA A 616 19.39 -48.00 10.55
N LEU A 617 19.07 -46.73 10.27
CA LEU A 617 20.08 -45.66 10.27
C LEU A 617 20.71 -45.43 11.66
N LYS A 618 19.89 -45.45 12.72
CA LYS A 618 20.41 -45.38 14.10
C LYS A 618 21.38 -46.53 14.41
N ALA A 619 21.09 -47.74 13.91
CA ALA A 619 22.00 -48.91 14.04
C ALA A 619 23.29 -48.72 13.23
N GLU A 620 23.32 -47.94 12.15
CA GLU A 620 24.51 -47.53 11.38
C GLU A 620 25.31 -46.40 12.05
N GLY A 621 24.85 -45.92 13.21
CA GLY A 621 25.55 -44.90 14.01
C GLY A 621 25.12 -43.45 13.73
N PHE A 622 24.01 -43.24 13.04
CA PHE A 622 23.40 -41.91 12.97
C PHE A 622 22.68 -41.59 14.28
N THR A 623 23.02 -40.46 14.88
CA THR A 623 22.41 -39.99 16.14
C THR A 623 21.14 -39.21 15.94
N THR A 624 20.97 -38.63 14.77
CA THR A 624 19.82 -37.79 14.40
C THR A 624 19.29 -38.16 13.01
N VAL A 625 17.98 -38.21 12.86
CA VAL A 625 17.33 -38.46 11.57
C VAL A 625 16.34 -37.35 11.26
N ILE A 626 16.45 -36.73 10.09
CA ILE A 626 15.53 -35.71 9.59
C ILE A 626 14.77 -36.27 8.37
N LEU A 627 13.47 -36.39 8.49
CA LEU A 627 12.56 -36.81 7.40
C LEU A 627 12.13 -35.58 6.58
N ALA A 628 12.71 -35.40 5.40
CA ALA A 628 12.43 -34.33 4.43
C ALA A 628 11.82 -34.94 3.14
N VAL A 629 10.89 -35.87 3.31
CA VAL A 629 10.37 -36.76 2.26
C VAL A 629 9.31 -36.12 1.35
N GLY A 630 8.89 -34.88 1.65
CA GLY A 630 7.90 -34.13 0.90
C GLY A 630 6.48 -34.68 1.03
N ALA A 631 5.51 -34.09 0.30
CA ALA A 631 4.15 -34.58 0.13
C ALA A 631 4.13 -35.40 -1.16
N SER A 632 4.55 -36.67 -1.08
CA SER A 632 4.84 -37.51 -2.24
C SER A 632 3.67 -38.37 -2.70
N GLU A 633 2.54 -38.39 -1.97
CA GLU A 633 1.35 -39.16 -2.35
C GLU A 633 0.38 -38.29 -3.15
N PRO A 634 -0.15 -38.80 -4.31
CA PRO A 634 -1.08 -38.02 -5.12
C PRO A 634 -2.43 -37.85 -4.45
N GLY A 635 -3.02 -36.67 -4.59
CA GLY A 635 -4.44 -36.47 -4.34
C GLY A 635 -5.29 -37.17 -5.40
N VAL A 636 -6.46 -37.64 -5.03
CA VAL A 636 -7.35 -38.38 -5.93
C VAL A 636 -8.61 -37.58 -6.24
N LEU A 637 -8.84 -37.29 -7.51
CA LEU A 637 -10.11 -36.78 -8.01
C LEU A 637 -11.04 -38.01 -8.28
N ARG A 638 -12.19 -38.05 -7.61
CA ARG A 638 -13.19 -39.07 -7.85
C ARG A 638 -14.22 -38.54 -8.83
N LEU A 639 -14.27 -39.16 -10.02
CA LEU A 639 -15.34 -38.99 -11.00
C LEU A 639 -16.35 -40.14 -10.86
N GLU A 640 -17.63 -39.87 -11.15
CA GLU A 640 -18.66 -40.92 -11.18
C GLU A 640 -18.37 -41.96 -12.28
N GLN A 641 -17.75 -41.54 -13.39
CA GLN A 641 -17.30 -42.34 -14.51
C GLN A 641 -16.06 -41.75 -15.14
N GLY A 642 -15.13 -42.59 -15.61
CA GLY A 642 -13.86 -42.23 -16.20
C GLY A 642 -12.76 -42.00 -15.17
N GLU A 643 -11.56 -41.69 -15.61
CA GLU A 643 -10.37 -41.52 -14.79
C GLU A 643 -9.67 -40.22 -15.15
N ALA A 644 -9.00 -39.62 -14.17
CA ALA A 644 -8.12 -38.47 -14.36
C ALA A 644 -6.67 -38.88 -14.03
N LYS A 645 -5.72 -38.43 -14.86
CA LYS A 645 -4.28 -38.58 -14.60
C LYS A 645 -3.89 -37.69 -13.44
N ASN A 646 -2.90 -38.08 -12.66
CA ASN A 646 -2.34 -37.22 -11.63
C ASN A 646 -1.41 -36.13 -12.25
N ALA A 647 -1.47 -34.90 -11.73
CA ALA A 647 -0.69 -33.78 -12.24
C ALA A 647 0.83 -33.93 -12.04
N LEU A 648 1.28 -34.50 -10.90
CA LEU A 648 2.72 -34.69 -10.64
C LEU A 648 3.28 -35.77 -11.56
N GLU A 649 2.57 -36.86 -11.78
CA GLU A 649 2.96 -37.92 -12.73
C GLU A 649 3.05 -37.36 -14.16
N PHE A 650 2.01 -36.59 -14.58
CA PHE A 650 2.05 -35.94 -15.89
C PHE A 650 3.22 -35.01 -16.07
N LEU A 651 3.51 -34.15 -15.08
CA LEU A 651 4.62 -33.17 -15.13
C LEU A 651 5.99 -33.87 -15.16
N ALA A 652 6.15 -34.94 -14.39
CA ALA A 652 7.35 -35.76 -14.43
C ALA A 652 7.54 -36.43 -15.81
N ASP A 653 6.46 -37.02 -16.37
CA ASP A 653 6.47 -37.62 -17.72
C ASP A 653 6.76 -36.55 -18.80
N PHE A 654 6.15 -35.38 -18.69
CA PHE A 654 6.39 -34.24 -19.59
C PHE A 654 7.87 -33.86 -19.61
N LYS A 655 8.47 -33.73 -18.45
CA LYS A 655 9.88 -33.39 -18.29
C LYS A 655 10.79 -34.50 -18.81
N ALA A 656 10.53 -35.74 -18.47
CA ALA A 656 11.32 -36.91 -18.90
C ALA A 656 11.27 -37.15 -20.43
N ASN A 657 10.22 -36.75 -21.11
CA ASN A 657 10.00 -36.96 -22.53
C ASN A 657 10.11 -35.66 -23.37
N ASP A 658 10.60 -34.57 -22.79
CA ASP A 658 10.71 -33.28 -23.49
C ASP A 658 9.40 -32.84 -24.17
N GLY A 659 8.29 -32.99 -23.45
CA GLY A 659 6.95 -32.63 -23.93
C GLY A 659 6.36 -33.50 -25.04
N LYS A 660 7.00 -34.62 -25.40
CA LYS A 660 6.54 -35.58 -26.46
C LYS A 660 5.67 -36.66 -25.86
N LEU A 661 4.46 -36.30 -25.49
CA LEU A 661 3.45 -37.21 -24.93
C LEU A 661 2.22 -37.25 -25.82
N ASP A 662 1.56 -38.39 -25.87
CA ASP A 662 0.25 -38.55 -26.52
C ASP A 662 -0.86 -38.36 -25.48
N ILE A 663 -1.45 -37.20 -25.42
CA ILE A 663 -2.53 -36.83 -24.51
C ILE A 663 -3.77 -36.29 -25.24
N GLY A 664 -3.80 -36.45 -26.59
CA GLY A 664 -4.89 -35.96 -27.44
C GLY A 664 -4.80 -34.44 -27.72
N LYS A 665 -5.86 -33.93 -28.34
CA LYS A 665 -5.95 -32.51 -28.76
C LYS A 665 -6.58 -31.62 -27.73
N ASN A 666 -7.51 -32.13 -26.94
CA ASN A 666 -8.29 -31.40 -25.94
C ASN A 666 -7.92 -31.92 -24.55
N VAL A 667 -7.24 -31.13 -23.79
CA VAL A 667 -6.80 -31.47 -22.44
C VAL A 667 -7.56 -30.65 -21.41
N VAL A 668 -8.11 -31.30 -20.39
CA VAL A 668 -8.75 -30.58 -19.29
C VAL A 668 -7.92 -30.76 -18.01
N VAL A 669 -7.50 -29.65 -17.42
CA VAL A 669 -6.79 -29.59 -16.13
C VAL A 669 -7.77 -29.16 -15.03
N ILE A 670 -7.86 -29.94 -13.96
CA ILE A 670 -8.73 -29.67 -12.82
C ILE A 670 -7.89 -29.14 -11.65
N GLY A 671 -8.12 -27.90 -11.25
CA GLY A 671 -7.44 -27.32 -10.10
C GLY A 671 -7.30 -25.81 -10.17
N GLY A 672 -6.73 -25.19 -9.14
CA GLY A 672 -6.58 -23.74 -9.06
C GLY A 672 -5.32 -23.29 -8.34
N GLY A 673 -4.37 -24.19 -8.04
CA GLY A 673 -3.08 -23.89 -7.44
C GLY A 673 -1.96 -23.76 -8.48
N ASN A 674 -0.74 -23.40 -8.06
CA ASN A 674 0.42 -23.28 -8.93
C ASN A 674 0.71 -24.57 -9.71
N THR A 675 0.54 -25.75 -9.10
CA THR A 675 0.65 -27.04 -9.79
C THR A 675 -0.33 -27.15 -10.97
N ALA A 676 -1.56 -26.62 -10.83
CA ALA A 676 -2.53 -26.62 -11.93
C ALA A 676 -2.10 -25.66 -13.06
N MET A 677 -1.50 -24.52 -12.74
CA MET A 677 -0.95 -23.59 -13.74
C MET A 677 0.22 -24.23 -14.51
N ASP A 678 1.19 -24.80 -13.80
CA ASP A 678 2.32 -25.51 -14.42
C ASP A 678 1.84 -26.68 -15.28
N THR A 679 0.84 -27.44 -14.81
CA THR A 679 0.22 -28.56 -15.56
C THR A 679 -0.45 -28.06 -16.83
N ALA A 680 -1.24 -27.01 -16.78
CA ALA A 680 -1.94 -26.45 -17.93
C ALA A 680 -0.95 -25.88 -18.97
N ARG A 681 0.09 -25.17 -18.53
CA ARG A 681 1.16 -24.64 -19.37
C ARG A 681 2.00 -25.76 -20.01
N ALA A 682 2.32 -26.81 -19.27
CA ALA A 682 3.01 -28.01 -19.78
C ALA A 682 2.14 -28.74 -20.82
N ALA A 683 0.84 -28.94 -20.52
CA ALA A 683 -0.10 -29.53 -21.45
C ALA A 683 -0.19 -28.74 -22.77
N LYS A 684 -0.23 -27.39 -22.69
CA LYS A 684 -0.27 -26.55 -23.89
C LYS A 684 1.01 -26.63 -24.75
N ARG A 685 2.15 -26.91 -24.12
CA ARG A 685 3.44 -27.12 -24.80
C ARG A 685 3.65 -28.56 -25.27
N THR A 686 2.75 -29.48 -24.95
CA THR A 686 2.80 -30.88 -25.39
C THR A 686 2.46 -30.97 -26.87
N THR A 687 3.27 -31.73 -27.63
CA THR A 687 3.10 -31.87 -29.09
C THR A 687 1.72 -32.45 -29.43
N GLY A 688 0.99 -31.76 -30.31
CA GLY A 688 -0.33 -32.22 -30.81
C GLY A 688 -1.54 -31.72 -30.00
N VAL A 689 -1.33 -31.03 -28.88
CA VAL A 689 -2.41 -30.42 -28.11
C VAL A 689 -2.84 -29.09 -28.76
N GLU A 690 -4.13 -28.97 -29.00
CA GLU A 690 -4.74 -27.77 -29.60
C GLU A 690 -5.40 -26.89 -28.52
N HIS A 691 -6.19 -27.49 -27.64
CA HIS A 691 -6.94 -26.82 -26.58
C HIS A 691 -6.58 -27.33 -25.19
N VAL A 692 -6.39 -26.38 -24.24
CA VAL A 692 -6.22 -26.71 -22.84
C VAL A 692 -7.22 -25.89 -22.02
N TYR A 693 -8.14 -26.61 -21.37
CA TYR A 693 -9.17 -26.02 -20.50
C TYR A 693 -8.77 -26.21 -19.04
N LEU A 694 -8.69 -25.12 -18.30
CA LEU A 694 -8.46 -25.17 -16.86
C LEU A 694 -9.78 -24.99 -16.11
N VAL A 695 -10.28 -26.05 -15.49
CA VAL A 695 -11.57 -26.09 -14.79
C VAL A 695 -11.37 -25.83 -13.31
N TYR A 696 -12.08 -24.81 -12.82
CA TYR A 696 -12.06 -24.45 -11.41
C TYR A 696 -13.47 -24.15 -10.86
N ARG A 697 -13.77 -24.66 -9.64
CA ARG A 697 -15.09 -24.56 -9.02
C ARG A 697 -15.46 -23.16 -8.50
N ARG A 698 -14.48 -22.24 -8.39
CA ARG A 698 -14.66 -20.81 -8.06
C ARG A 698 -14.22 -19.95 -9.23
N THR A 699 -14.12 -18.62 -9.03
CA THR A 699 -13.53 -17.70 -10.01
C THR A 699 -12.02 -17.58 -9.83
N LYS A 700 -11.31 -17.02 -10.83
CA LYS A 700 -9.87 -16.74 -10.79
C LYS A 700 -9.48 -15.97 -9.52
N ARG A 701 -10.32 -15.04 -9.07
CA ARG A 701 -10.12 -14.27 -7.84
C ARG A 701 -9.82 -15.13 -6.60
N TYR A 702 -10.44 -16.31 -6.51
CA TYR A 702 -10.32 -17.23 -5.36
C TYR A 702 -9.39 -18.42 -5.62
N MET A 703 -8.68 -18.45 -6.73
CA MET A 703 -7.66 -19.48 -7.00
C MET A 703 -6.49 -19.34 -6.02
N PRO A 704 -5.94 -20.44 -5.47
CA PRO A 704 -4.73 -20.37 -4.65
C PRO A 704 -3.46 -20.00 -5.43
N ALA A 705 -3.45 -20.19 -6.76
CA ALA A 705 -2.30 -19.85 -7.61
C ALA A 705 -1.92 -18.36 -7.51
N ASP A 706 -0.63 -18.04 -7.63
CA ASP A 706 -0.15 -16.67 -7.68
C ASP A 706 -0.66 -15.96 -8.95
N GLU A 707 -0.82 -14.64 -8.89
CA GLU A 707 -1.33 -13.86 -10.04
C GLU A 707 -0.41 -13.95 -11.25
N GLU A 708 0.89 -13.90 -11.03
CA GLU A 708 1.91 -14.10 -12.08
C GLU A 708 1.69 -15.43 -12.84
N GLU A 709 1.38 -16.50 -12.13
CA GLU A 709 1.11 -17.82 -12.74
C GLU A 709 -0.16 -17.83 -13.58
N LEU A 710 -1.20 -17.12 -13.12
CA LEU A 710 -2.44 -16.94 -13.89
C LEU A 710 -2.19 -16.17 -15.18
N VAL A 711 -1.43 -15.06 -15.11
CA VAL A 711 -1.09 -14.24 -16.28
C VAL A 711 -0.31 -15.06 -17.30
N MET A 712 0.75 -15.75 -16.86
CA MET A 712 1.54 -16.61 -17.75
C MET A 712 0.73 -17.74 -18.38
N ALA A 713 -0.25 -18.31 -17.66
CA ALA A 713 -1.10 -19.36 -18.23
C ALA A 713 -2.07 -18.78 -19.29
N VAL A 714 -2.58 -17.57 -19.09
CA VAL A 714 -3.40 -16.88 -20.10
C VAL A 714 -2.56 -16.55 -21.35
N GLU A 715 -1.35 -16.04 -21.20
CA GLU A 715 -0.42 -15.74 -22.30
C GLU A 715 -0.06 -17.00 -23.11
N ASP A 716 0.10 -18.13 -22.45
CA ASP A 716 0.33 -19.44 -23.11
C ASP A 716 -0.93 -19.95 -23.86
N GLY A 717 -2.07 -19.28 -23.73
CA GLY A 717 -3.33 -19.65 -24.41
C GLY A 717 -4.12 -20.75 -23.70
N VAL A 718 -4.06 -20.84 -22.37
CA VAL A 718 -4.93 -21.70 -21.56
C VAL A 718 -6.32 -21.07 -21.44
N GLU A 719 -7.36 -21.87 -21.65
CA GLU A 719 -8.76 -21.46 -21.59
C GLU A 719 -9.32 -21.71 -20.18
N PHE A 720 -9.65 -20.67 -19.45
CA PHE A 720 -10.18 -20.78 -18.08
C PHE A 720 -11.68 -21.05 -18.08
N MET A 721 -12.09 -22.12 -17.40
CA MET A 721 -13.48 -22.53 -17.19
C MET A 721 -13.83 -22.41 -15.70
N GLU A 722 -14.33 -21.25 -15.33
CA GLU A 722 -14.68 -20.89 -13.95
C GLU A 722 -16.06 -21.38 -13.56
N LEU A 723 -16.29 -21.54 -12.25
CA LEU A 723 -17.57 -21.96 -11.67
C LEU A 723 -18.06 -23.32 -12.19
N LEU A 724 -17.13 -24.25 -12.39
CA LEU A 724 -17.40 -25.59 -12.86
C LEU A 724 -16.79 -26.64 -11.93
N SER A 725 -17.56 -27.65 -11.56
CA SER A 725 -17.13 -28.81 -10.77
C SER A 725 -17.24 -30.09 -11.59
N PRO A 726 -16.15 -30.87 -11.75
CA PRO A 726 -16.18 -32.09 -12.58
C PRO A 726 -17.06 -33.17 -11.95
N VAL A 727 -17.83 -33.87 -12.77
CA VAL A 727 -18.75 -34.96 -12.37
C VAL A 727 -18.32 -36.28 -12.97
N LYS A 728 -18.24 -36.37 -14.31
CA LYS A 728 -17.85 -37.60 -15.01
C LYS A 728 -17.17 -37.29 -16.36
N LEU A 729 -16.35 -38.23 -16.82
CA LEU A 729 -15.76 -38.24 -18.17
C LEU A 729 -16.45 -39.33 -18.99
N GLU A 730 -17.12 -38.94 -20.05
CA GLU A 730 -17.89 -39.85 -20.92
C GLU A 730 -17.85 -39.40 -22.38
N ASN A 731 -17.64 -40.33 -23.31
CA ASN A 731 -17.66 -40.10 -24.77
C ASN A 731 -16.74 -38.93 -25.23
N GLY A 732 -15.54 -38.81 -24.68
CA GLY A 732 -14.60 -37.78 -25.07
C GLY A 732 -14.99 -36.37 -24.57
N LYS A 733 -15.85 -36.31 -23.53
CA LYS A 733 -16.29 -35.05 -22.91
C LYS A 733 -16.25 -35.17 -21.38
N LEU A 734 -15.75 -34.10 -20.73
CA LEU A 734 -15.91 -33.93 -19.31
C LEU A 734 -17.24 -33.22 -19.03
N ILE A 735 -18.09 -33.87 -18.24
CA ILE A 735 -19.34 -33.28 -17.76
C ILE A 735 -19.06 -32.60 -16.43
N CYS A 736 -19.34 -31.31 -16.35
CA CYS A 736 -19.18 -30.50 -15.16
C CYS A 736 -20.53 -29.94 -14.68
N GLU A 737 -20.70 -29.86 -13.36
CA GLU A 737 -21.81 -29.15 -12.73
C GLU A 737 -21.50 -27.66 -12.63
N VAL A 738 -22.44 -26.80 -13.04
CA VAL A 738 -22.31 -25.34 -12.94
C VAL A 738 -22.48 -24.91 -11.50
N MET A 739 -21.59 -24.06 -11.01
CA MET A 739 -21.55 -23.54 -9.64
C MET A 739 -21.91 -22.07 -9.60
N VAL A 740 -22.38 -21.60 -8.46
CA VAL A 740 -22.45 -20.17 -8.13
C VAL A 740 -21.71 -19.92 -6.83
N LEU A 741 -21.23 -18.70 -6.66
CA LEU A 741 -20.54 -18.30 -5.43
C LEU A 741 -21.55 -18.19 -4.28
N GLY A 742 -21.27 -18.87 -3.18
CA GLY A 742 -22.00 -18.80 -1.91
C GLY A 742 -21.44 -17.75 -0.96
N ASP A 743 -21.70 -17.93 0.34
CA ASP A 743 -21.20 -17.05 1.40
C ASP A 743 -19.68 -17.12 1.56
N MET A 744 -19.10 -16.08 2.16
CA MET A 744 -17.68 -16.01 2.46
C MET A 744 -17.35 -16.87 3.69
N ASP A 745 -16.32 -17.69 3.59
CA ASP A 745 -15.79 -18.48 4.70
C ASP A 745 -14.80 -17.66 5.58
N ALA A 746 -14.42 -18.22 6.72
CA ALA A 746 -13.48 -17.58 7.65
C ALA A 746 -12.08 -17.30 7.04
N SER A 747 -11.74 -17.90 5.90
CA SER A 747 -10.50 -17.65 5.16
C SER A 747 -10.62 -16.52 4.13
N GLY A 748 -11.77 -15.83 4.05
CA GLY A 748 -12.05 -14.79 3.07
C GLY A 748 -12.35 -15.31 1.67
N ARG A 749 -12.60 -16.63 1.49
CA ARG A 749 -12.99 -17.20 0.21
C ARG A 749 -14.48 -17.53 0.18
N ARG A 750 -15.12 -17.22 -0.94
CA ARG A 750 -16.54 -17.58 -1.10
C ARG A 750 -16.70 -19.07 -1.29
N GLY A 751 -17.65 -19.66 -0.58
CA GLY A 751 -18.13 -21.02 -0.79
C GLY A 751 -18.69 -21.19 -2.22
N VAL A 752 -19.08 -22.40 -2.59
CA VAL A 752 -19.74 -22.66 -3.87
C VAL A 752 -21.02 -23.47 -3.65
N VAL A 753 -22.03 -23.15 -4.43
CA VAL A 753 -23.34 -23.83 -4.41
C VAL A 753 -23.61 -24.42 -5.78
N LYS A 754 -24.10 -25.64 -5.83
CA LYS A 754 -24.49 -26.36 -7.05
C LYS A 754 -25.78 -25.77 -7.61
N THR A 755 -25.84 -25.56 -8.93
CA THR A 755 -27.06 -25.10 -9.61
C THR A 755 -27.94 -26.22 -10.14
N GLY A 756 -27.39 -27.43 -10.31
CA GLY A 756 -28.02 -28.53 -10.99
C GLY A 756 -27.93 -28.48 -12.52
N GLU A 757 -27.37 -27.41 -13.09
CA GLU A 757 -27.08 -27.30 -14.50
C GLU A 757 -25.77 -28.00 -14.85
N LEU A 758 -25.70 -28.67 -16.00
CA LEU A 758 -24.54 -29.38 -16.48
C LEU A 758 -23.97 -28.72 -17.73
N LYS A 759 -22.63 -28.69 -17.79
CA LYS A 759 -21.87 -28.20 -18.94
C LYS A 759 -20.89 -29.25 -19.45
N GLU A 760 -20.83 -29.44 -20.77
CA GLU A 760 -19.92 -30.37 -21.44
C GLU A 760 -18.65 -29.63 -21.94
N ILE A 761 -17.48 -30.23 -21.75
CA ILE A 761 -16.19 -29.72 -22.22
C ILE A 761 -15.53 -30.87 -23.02
N PRO A 762 -15.03 -30.62 -24.25
CA PRO A 762 -14.24 -31.61 -24.98
C PRO A 762 -13.01 -32.03 -24.17
N ALA A 763 -12.77 -33.32 -24.01
CA ALA A 763 -11.67 -33.83 -23.20
C ALA A 763 -11.18 -35.19 -23.69
N ASP A 764 -10.04 -35.23 -24.35
CA ASP A 764 -9.32 -36.47 -24.68
C ASP A 764 -8.57 -36.98 -23.44
N THR A 765 -8.01 -36.06 -22.64
CA THR A 765 -7.34 -36.34 -21.37
C THR A 765 -7.80 -35.36 -20.29
N VAL A 766 -8.05 -35.90 -19.08
CA VAL A 766 -8.30 -35.10 -17.86
C VAL A 766 -7.12 -35.28 -16.90
N ILE A 767 -6.57 -34.16 -16.39
CA ILE A 767 -5.44 -34.15 -15.45
C ILE A 767 -5.90 -33.47 -14.17
N ALA A 768 -5.74 -34.13 -13.04
CA ALA A 768 -6.17 -33.64 -11.72
C ALA A 768 -5.00 -33.07 -10.94
N ALA A 769 -5.05 -31.77 -10.69
CA ALA A 769 -4.15 -31.03 -9.79
C ALA A 769 -4.93 -30.63 -8.51
N VAL A 770 -5.38 -31.64 -7.77
CA VAL A 770 -6.27 -31.47 -6.61
C VAL A 770 -5.56 -31.59 -5.26
N GLY A 771 -4.25 -31.47 -5.25
CA GLY A 771 -3.37 -31.48 -4.09
C GLY A 771 -2.65 -32.82 -3.90
N GLU A 772 -1.64 -32.80 -3.07
CA GLU A 772 -0.78 -33.92 -2.69
C GLU A 772 -0.97 -34.20 -1.20
N LYS A 773 -0.57 -35.41 -0.77
CA LYS A 773 -0.68 -35.90 0.60
C LYS A 773 0.70 -36.28 1.16
N VAL A 774 0.82 -36.22 2.47
CA VAL A 774 2.00 -36.69 3.19
C VAL A 774 2.04 -38.22 3.22
N PRO A 775 3.24 -38.83 3.30
CA PRO A 775 3.40 -40.28 3.31
C PRO A 775 3.09 -40.88 4.70
N THR A 776 1.81 -40.93 5.09
CA THR A 776 1.34 -41.37 6.42
C THR A 776 1.85 -42.78 6.78
N ALA A 777 1.82 -43.70 5.81
CA ALA A 777 2.28 -45.07 6.06
C ALA A 777 3.77 -45.15 6.45
N LEU A 778 4.62 -44.26 5.94
CA LEU A 778 6.02 -44.17 6.33
C LEU A 778 6.16 -43.72 7.79
N TYR A 779 5.32 -42.78 8.22
CA TYR A 779 5.37 -42.30 9.61
C TYR A 779 4.93 -43.38 10.60
N GLU A 780 3.82 -44.04 10.33
CA GLU A 780 3.31 -45.14 11.14
C GLU A 780 4.29 -46.31 11.24
N ALA A 781 4.92 -46.67 10.11
CA ALA A 781 5.94 -47.73 10.07
C ALA A 781 7.17 -47.45 10.93
N ASN A 782 7.49 -46.15 11.15
CA ASN A 782 8.58 -45.69 12.01
C ASN A 782 8.13 -45.30 13.43
N GLY A 783 6.88 -45.62 13.82
CA GLY A 783 6.34 -45.35 15.16
C GLY A 783 6.08 -43.89 15.44
N ILE A 784 5.99 -43.04 14.40
CA ILE A 784 5.70 -41.61 14.52
C ILE A 784 4.17 -41.46 14.61
N ASN A 785 3.74 -40.72 15.65
CA ASN A 785 2.32 -40.42 15.84
C ASN A 785 1.83 -39.45 14.77
N VAL A 786 0.59 -39.70 14.29
CA VAL A 786 -0.07 -38.86 13.28
C VAL A 786 -1.41 -38.34 13.78
N ASN A 787 -1.86 -37.22 13.22
CA ASN A 787 -3.18 -36.65 13.46
C ASN A 787 -4.22 -37.27 12.51
N ASP A 788 -5.52 -36.88 12.66
CA ASP A 788 -6.65 -37.37 11.85
C ASP A 788 -6.49 -37.12 10.33
N ARG A 789 -5.56 -36.25 9.92
CA ARG A 789 -5.22 -35.98 8.52
C ARG A 789 -3.97 -36.73 8.05
N GLY A 790 -3.44 -37.67 8.86
CA GLY A 790 -2.26 -38.45 8.55
C GLY A 790 -0.92 -37.69 8.63
N ARG A 791 -0.91 -36.48 9.18
CA ARG A 791 0.31 -35.66 9.34
C ARG A 791 1.04 -36.00 10.63
N ALA A 792 2.35 -36.03 10.60
CA ALA A 792 3.16 -36.27 11.78
C ALA A 792 2.88 -35.25 12.89
N LEU A 793 2.73 -35.72 14.11
CA LEU A 793 2.65 -34.89 15.31
C LEU A 793 4.09 -34.58 15.77
N VAL A 794 4.43 -33.32 15.83
CA VAL A 794 5.76 -32.85 16.23
C VAL A 794 5.65 -31.77 17.31
N ASN A 795 6.71 -31.53 18.02
CA ASN A 795 6.87 -30.34 18.83
C ASN A 795 6.93 -29.11 17.92
N GLU A 796 6.08 -28.16 18.12
CA GLU A 796 6.00 -26.97 17.25
C GLU A 796 7.24 -26.09 17.26
N GLU A 797 8.05 -26.12 18.32
CA GLU A 797 9.28 -25.34 18.44
C GLU A 797 10.51 -26.03 17.86
N THR A 798 10.59 -27.36 17.91
CA THR A 798 11.76 -28.13 17.51
C THR A 798 11.57 -28.96 16.25
N LEU A 799 10.33 -29.26 15.86
CA LEU A 799 9.93 -30.19 14.81
C LEU A 799 10.30 -31.67 15.11
N GLU A 800 10.66 -31.97 16.36
CA GLU A 800 10.91 -33.32 16.82
C GLU A 800 9.61 -34.11 17.00
N THR A 801 9.61 -35.35 16.59
CA THR A 801 8.47 -36.29 16.74
C THR A 801 8.42 -36.89 18.15
N ASN A 802 7.46 -37.80 18.40
CA ASN A 802 7.46 -38.64 19.60
C ASN A 802 8.62 -39.66 19.62
N VAL A 803 9.32 -39.86 18.52
CA VAL A 803 10.52 -40.74 18.43
C VAL A 803 11.74 -39.86 18.63
N GLU A 804 12.49 -40.09 19.71
CA GLU A 804 13.65 -39.31 20.11
C GLU A 804 14.68 -39.12 18.97
N ASN A 805 15.13 -37.87 18.76
CA ASN A 805 16.07 -37.46 17.69
C ASN A 805 15.57 -37.79 16.27
N VAL A 806 14.25 -37.83 16.05
CA VAL A 806 13.63 -37.96 14.73
C VAL A 806 12.77 -36.72 14.47
N TYR A 807 13.06 -36.00 13.40
CA TYR A 807 12.43 -34.72 13.00
C TYR A 807 11.70 -34.88 11.66
N VAL A 808 10.62 -34.11 11.44
CA VAL A 808 9.91 -34.03 10.16
C VAL A 808 9.90 -32.60 9.69
N VAL A 809 10.28 -32.34 8.43
CA VAL A 809 10.41 -30.99 7.87
C VAL A 809 9.80 -30.85 6.47
N GLY A 810 9.46 -29.62 6.08
CA GLY A 810 8.94 -29.27 4.77
C GLY A 810 7.57 -29.85 4.48
N ASP A 811 7.27 -30.10 3.19
CA ASP A 811 5.95 -30.57 2.75
C ASP A 811 5.53 -31.90 3.38
N GLY A 812 6.47 -32.69 3.84
CA GLY A 812 6.22 -33.91 4.61
C GLY A 812 5.52 -33.64 5.94
N LEU A 813 5.75 -32.50 6.56
CA LEU A 813 5.13 -32.11 7.82
C LEU A 813 3.70 -31.57 7.63
N GLY A 814 3.57 -30.53 6.82
CA GLY A 814 2.33 -29.74 6.72
C GLY A 814 1.46 -30.03 5.48
N GLY A 815 1.96 -30.77 4.51
CA GLY A 815 1.48 -30.85 3.14
C GLY A 815 2.14 -29.80 2.24
N PRO A 816 1.77 -29.71 0.96
CA PRO A 816 2.39 -28.82 0.00
C PRO A 816 2.48 -27.36 0.48
N ALA A 817 3.67 -26.80 0.43
CA ALA A 817 4.03 -25.45 0.86
C ALA A 817 5.04 -24.82 -0.11
N THR A 818 5.69 -23.73 0.29
CA THR A 818 6.69 -23.05 -0.55
C THR A 818 8.11 -23.54 -0.25
N VAL A 819 9.02 -23.39 -1.22
CA VAL A 819 10.45 -23.72 -1.03
C VAL A 819 11.04 -23.00 0.19
N VAL A 820 10.72 -21.73 0.37
CA VAL A 820 11.25 -20.93 1.47
C VAL A 820 10.72 -21.38 2.85
N GLU A 821 9.50 -21.92 2.92
CA GLU A 821 8.99 -22.55 4.14
C GLU A 821 9.72 -23.86 4.44
N GLY A 822 10.04 -24.63 3.41
CA GLY A 822 10.91 -25.80 3.54
C GLY A 822 12.29 -25.44 4.10
N ILE A 823 12.89 -24.33 3.65
CA ILE A 823 14.17 -23.81 4.19
C ILE A 823 14.01 -23.43 5.67
N ARG A 824 12.91 -22.74 6.04
CA ARG A 824 12.58 -22.39 7.43
C ARG A 824 12.56 -23.63 8.32
N ASP A 825 11.84 -24.66 7.89
CA ASP A 825 11.69 -25.90 8.67
C ASP A 825 13.05 -26.62 8.80
N GLY A 826 13.85 -26.66 7.73
CA GLY A 826 15.20 -27.22 7.74
C GLY A 826 16.14 -26.48 8.72
N LEU A 827 16.09 -25.16 8.73
CA LEU A 827 16.83 -24.33 9.69
C LEU A 827 16.35 -24.60 11.13
N LYS A 828 15.05 -24.64 11.36
CA LYS A 828 14.45 -24.85 12.68
C LYS A 828 14.84 -26.20 13.28
N ALA A 829 14.77 -27.27 12.49
CA ALA A 829 15.22 -28.59 12.91
C ALA A 829 16.73 -28.61 13.19
N ALA A 830 17.54 -27.96 12.32
CA ALA A 830 18.99 -27.88 12.53
C ALA A 830 19.34 -27.15 13.83
N GLN A 831 18.69 -26.03 14.13
CA GLN A 831 18.88 -25.29 15.39
C GLN A 831 18.46 -26.14 16.61
N ALA A 832 17.36 -26.90 16.52
CA ALA A 832 16.93 -27.79 17.58
C ALA A 832 17.94 -28.92 17.85
N VAL A 833 18.47 -29.53 16.79
CA VAL A 833 19.51 -30.58 16.88
C VAL A 833 20.80 -30.05 17.51
N ILE A 834 21.24 -28.86 17.13
CA ILE A 834 22.51 -28.27 17.62
C ILE A 834 22.34 -27.61 18.98
N GLY A 835 21.13 -27.16 19.34
CA GLY A 835 20.83 -26.44 20.58
C GLY A 835 21.25 -24.98 20.61
N GLU A 836 21.55 -24.38 19.44
CA GLU A 836 22.05 -23.02 19.31
C GLU A 836 21.35 -22.31 18.14
N THR A 837 21.30 -20.96 18.17
CA THR A 837 20.90 -20.15 17.01
C THR A 837 22.01 -20.20 15.95
N LEU A 838 21.69 -20.66 14.76
CA LEU A 838 22.66 -20.91 13.68
C LEU A 838 22.77 -19.75 12.68
N VAL A 839 21.94 -18.73 12.78
CA VAL A 839 21.89 -17.59 11.83
C VAL A 839 21.98 -16.28 12.59
N ARG A 840 22.53 -15.26 11.94
CA ARG A 840 22.57 -13.89 12.45
C ARG A 840 21.83 -12.95 11.53
N ASP A 841 21.48 -11.78 12.06
CA ASP A 841 20.97 -10.67 11.27
C ASP A 841 22.11 -9.78 10.74
N PHE A 842 21.86 -9.19 9.57
CA PHE A 842 22.67 -8.14 9.00
C PHE A 842 21.83 -6.87 8.92
N ASP A 843 22.32 -5.80 9.49
CA ASP A 843 21.68 -4.49 9.41
C ASP A 843 22.16 -3.75 8.14
N ALA A 844 21.20 -3.10 7.47
CA ALA A 844 21.51 -2.21 6.36
C ALA A 844 22.02 -0.87 6.91
N GLU A 845 23.12 -0.35 6.38
CA GLU A 845 23.50 1.02 6.63
C GLU A 845 22.43 1.96 6.07
N THR A 846 22.04 2.99 6.82
CA THR A 846 21.03 3.93 6.40
C THR A 846 21.66 5.26 6.02
N ASP A 847 21.74 5.53 4.71
CA ASP A 847 22.00 6.87 4.22
C ASP A 847 20.66 7.65 4.20
N GLU A 848 20.48 8.51 5.21
CA GLU A 848 19.25 9.27 5.37
C GLU A 848 18.95 10.14 4.13
N ALA A 849 19.94 10.76 3.52
CA ALA A 849 19.78 11.65 2.37
C ALA A 849 19.23 10.87 1.17
N VAL A 850 19.81 9.71 0.87
CA VAL A 850 19.37 8.83 -0.22
C VAL A 850 17.95 8.30 0.01
N VAL A 851 17.63 7.88 1.25
CA VAL A 851 16.29 7.38 1.56
C VAL A 851 15.25 8.49 1.40
N TYR A 852 15.52 9.68 1.93
CA TYR A 852 14.58 10.81 1.82
C TYR A 852 14.43 11.33 0.40
N GLU A 853 15.46 11.27 -0.44
CA GLU A 853 15.33 11.59 -1.87
C GLU A 853 14.34 10.65 -2.58
N ARG A 854 14.31 9.37 -2.20
CA ARG A 854 13.40 8.36 -2.79
C ARG A 854 11.98 8.41 -2.26
N LYS A 855 11.79 8.92 -1.03
CA LYS A 855 10.46 9.08 -0.44
C LYS A 855 9.68 10.19 -1.15
N GLY A 856 8.37 9.98 -1.37
CA GLY A 856 7.55 10.90 -2.14
C GLY A 856 7.64 10.74 -3.65
N ASN A 857 8.71 10.13 -4.18
CA ASN A 857 8.98 10.00 -5.61
C ASN A 857 8.67 8.59 -6.15
N LEU A 858 8.09 8.53 -7.35
CA LEU A 858 8.06 7.32 -8.17
C LEU A 858 9.44 7.15 -8.81
N GLU A 859 9.98 5.93 -8.73
CA GLU A 859 11.32 5.60 -9.22
C GLU A 859 11.30 4.79 -10.51
N ASP A 860 10.24 3.99 -10.76
CA ASP A 860 10.12 3.17 -11.98
C ASP A 860 9.97 4.00 -13.27
N VAL A 861 9.65 5.28 -13.15
CA VAL A 861 9.55 6.24 -14.24
C VAL A 861 10.86 6.99 -14.55
N ARG A 862 11.90 6.80 -13.73
CA ARG A 862 13.21 7.49 -13.93
C ARG A 862 14.09 6.66 -14.85
N GLU A 863 14.73 7.31 -15.85
CA GLU A 863 15.59 6.66 -16.84
C GLU A 863 16.84 5.97 -16.23
N ASP A 864 17.35 6.48 -15.11
CA ASP A 864 18.51 5.95 -14.39
C ASP A 864 18.15 4.99 -13.24
N SER A 865 16.87 4.68 -13.07
CA SER A 865 16.43 3.79 -12.00
C SER A 865 16.79 2.34 -12.28
N THR A 866 17.20 1.63 -11.23
CA THR A 866 17.34 0.18 -11.21
C THR A 866 16.45 -0.40 -10.11
N GLU A 867 16.10 -1.67 -10.19
CA GLU A 867 15.22 -2.27 -9.19
C GLU A 867 15.74 -2.12 -7.76
N ALA A 868 17.05 -2.28 -7.55
CA ALA A 868 17.66 -2.13 -6.23
C ALA A 868 17.56 -0.69 -5.68
N LYS A 869 17.67 0.33 -6.53
CA LYS A 869 17.52 1.76 -6.16
C LYS A 869 16.13 2.10 -5.65
N ARG A 870 15.11 1.35 -6.04
CA ARG A 870 13.72 1.57 -5.60
C ARG A 870 13.48 1.23 -4.12
N CYS A 871 14.44 0.56 -3.45
CA CYS A 871 14.33 0.21 -2.05
C CYS A 871 14.34 1.46 -1.14
N LEU A 872 13.32 1.56 -0.25
CA LEU A 872 13.16 2.67 0.71
C LEU A 872 13.87 2.44 2.04
N ASN A 873 14.60 1.34 2.20
CA ASN A 873 15.28 0.97 3.46
C ASN A 873 14.40 1.16 4.72
N CYS A 874 13.20 0.58 4.73
CA CYS A 874 12.19 0.80 5.79
C CYS A 874 12.66 0.40 7.20
N ALA A 875 13.70 -0.44 7.34
CA ALA A 875 14.28 -0.77 8.64
C ALA A 875 15.02 0.42 9.26
N GLY A 876 15.61 1.27 8.43
CA GLY A 876 16.27 2.50 8.86
C GLY A 876 15.30 3.66 9.03
N ILE A 877 14.46 3.93 8.01
CA ILE A 877 13.49 5.03 7.99
C ILE A 877 12.15 4.54 7.44
N CYS A 878 11.18 4.26 8.32
CA CYS A 878 9.81 3.91 7.91
C CYS A 878 8.96 5.16 7.69
N GLU A 879 8.61 5.88 8.74
CA GLU A 879 7.84 7.13 8.79
C GLU A 879 6.47 7.13 8.05
N ASN A 880 5.94 5.99 7.61
CA ASN A 880 4.67 5.94 6.88
C ASN A 880 3.52 6.66 7.60
N CYS A 881 3.42 6.50 8.93
CA CYS A 881 2.36 7.12 9.72
C CYS A 881 2.46 8.65 9.81
N LYS A 882 3.67 9.22 9.70
CA LYS A 882 3.94 10.65 9.59
C LYS A 882 3.54 11.16 8.20
N GLU A 883 4.01 10.49 7.14
CA GLU A 883 3.80 10.92 5.76
C GLU A 883 2.30 10.97 5.39
N VAL A 884 1.54 9.96 5.80
CA VAL A 884 0.10 9.84 5.45
C VAL A 884 -0.82 10.64 6.37
N CYS A 885 -0.31 11.28 7.42
CA CYS A 885 -1.14 12.03 8.34
C CYS A 885 -1.53 13.38 7.72
N PRO A 886 -2.80 13.62 7.38
CA PRO A 886 -3.20 14.90 6.79
C PRO A 886 -2.91 16.06 7.74
N ASN A 887 -3.12 15.87 9.04
CA ASN A 887 -2.99 16.91 10.07
C ASN A 887 -1.57 17.05 10.63
N ARG A 888 -0.61 16.25 10.15
CA ARG A 888 0.80 16.26 10.61
C ARG A 888 0.97 15.87 12.08
N ALA A 889 0.00 15.16 12.66
CA ALA A 889 -0.05 14.80 14.07
C ALA A 889 0.97 13.71 14.50
N ASN A 890 1.59 12.99 13.56
CA ASN A 890 2.71 12.09 13.86
C ASN A 890 4.01 12.77 13.44
N VAL A 891 4.90 12.97 14.37
CA VAL A 891 6.17 13.69 14.16
C VAL A 891 7.34 12.75 14.38
N ALA A 892 8.28 12.74 13.44
CA ALA A 892 9.54 12.01 13.60
C ALA A 892 10.58 12.94 14.25
N ILE A 893 11.17 12.49 15.34
CA ILE A 893 12.20 13.23 16.07
C ILE A 893 13.50 12.44 16.15
N LYS A 894 14.63 13.12 16.13
CA LYS A 894 15.96 12.54 16.32
C LYS A 894 16.35 12.65 17.79
N VAL A 895 16.47 11.51 18.47
CA VAL A 895 16.73 11.46 19.91
C VAL A 895 18.20 11.11 20.16
N PRO A 896 19.00 11.93 20.85
CA PRO A 896 20.38 11.62 21.15
C PRO A 896 20.57 10.28 21.85
N GLY A 897 21.43 9.42 21.30
CA GLY A 897 21.70 8.08 21.85
C GLY A 897 20.69 6.99 21.48
N LEU A 898 19.72 7.29 20.59
CA LEU A 898 18.94 6.28 19.87
C LEU A 898 19.37 6.26 18.41
N GLU A 899 19.47 5.07 17.83
CA GLU A 899 19.96 4.91 16.44
C GLU A 899 18.96 5.35 15.40
N LYS A 900 17.66 5.18 15.69
CA LYS A 900 16.58 5.48 14.76
C LYS A 900 15.78 6.69 15.22
N HIS A 901 15.21 7.42 14.27
CA HIS A 901 14.22 8.44 14.59
C HIS A 901 13.04 7.81 15.35
N GLN A 902 12.47 8.57 16.27
CA GLN A 902 11.32 8.15 17.05
C GLN A 902 10.06 8.86 16.58
N ILE A 903 8.95 8.16 16.55
CA ILE A 903 7.65 8.76 16.21
C ILE A 903 6.92 9.13 17.49
N ILE A 904 6.58 10.42 17.60
CA ILE A 904 5.68 10.94 18.63
C ILE A 904 4.33 11.24 18.00
N HIS A 905 3.27 10.87 18.69
CA HIS A 905 1.92 11.30 18.34
C HIS A 905 1.59 12.59 19.10
N VAL A 906 1.10 13.62 18.41
CA VAL A 906 0.71 14.92 18.98
C VAL A 906 -0.81 14.97 19.02
N ASP A 907 -1.40 14.81 20.20
CA ASP A 907 -2.83 14.59 20.40
C ASP A 907 -3.69 15.75 19.86
N TYR A 908 -3.37 16.98 20.23
CA TYR A 908 -4.15 18.17 19.86
C TYR A 908 -4.22 18.46 18.34
N MET A 909 -3.38 17.81 17.52
CA MET A 909 -3.41 17.92 16.06
C MET A 909 -4.27 16.81 15.42
N CYS A 910 -4.61 15.78 16.16
CA CYS A 910 -5.25 14.56 15.65
C CYS A 910 -6.78 14.64 15.76
N ASN A 911 -7.47 14.13 14.72
CA ASN A 911 -8.93 13.89 14.75
C ASN A 911 -9.26 12.39 14.67
N GLU A 912 -8.31 11.52 14.96
CA GLU A 912 -8.47 10.05 14.93
C GLU A 912 -9.05 9.50 13.61
N CYS A 913 -8.76 10.13 12.48
CA CYS A 913 -9.27 9.71 11.17
C CYS A 913 -8.88 8.27 10.79
N GLY A 914 -7.82 7.72 11.39
CA GLY A 914 -7.37 6.34 11.20
C GLY A 914 -6.49 6.11 9.98
N ASN A 915 -6.18 7.13 9.16
CA ASN A 915 -5.38 6.93 7.95
C ASN A 915 -3.99 6.33 8.23
N CYS A 916 -3.32 6.76 9.30
CA CYS A 916 -2.02 6.22 9.71
C CYS A 916 -2.08 4.71 10.08
N LYS A 917 -3.22 4.22 10.61
CA LYS A 917 -3.46 2.79 10.84
C LYS A 917 -3.41 2.00 9.54
N SER A 918 -3.99 2.51 8.45
CA SER A 918 -4.00 1.83 7.15
C SER A 918 -2.60 1.49 6.64
N PHE A 919 -1.62 2.39 6.87
CA PHE A 919 -0.28 2.28 6.32
C PHE A 919 0.82 1.84 7.30
N CYS A 920 0.51 1.77 8.60
CA CYS A 920 1.44 1.18 9.56
C CYS A 920 1.69 -0.29 9.22
N PRO A 921 2.95 -0.76 9.13
CA PRO A 921 3.21 -2.18 8.89
C PRO A 921 2.75 -3.09 10.03
N TYR A 922 2.69 -2.58 11.26
CA TYR A 922 2.13 -3.32 12.41
C TYR A 922 0.59 -3.39 12.34
N ASP A 923 0.00 -4.40 12.97
CA ASP A 923 -1.45 -4.46 13.20
C ASP A 923 -1.82 -3.57 14.40
N SER A 924 -1.63 -2.28 14.22
CA SER A 924 -1.73 -1.25 15.25
C SER A 924 -2.29 0.05 14.67
N ALA A 925 -2.73 0.92 15.56
CA ALA A 925 -3.21 2.26 15.26
C ALA A 925 -2.24 3.30 15.86
N PRO A 926 -1.29 3.87 15.09
CA PRO A 926 -0.29 4.80 15.62
C PRO A 926 -0.88 5.96 16.45
N TYR A 927 -2.05 6.46 16.07
CA TYR A 927 -2.74 7.51 16.80
C TYR A 927 -3.25 7.10 18.22
N LEU A 928 -3.27 5.78 18.51
CA LEU A 928 -3.62 5.23 19.83
C LEU A 928 -2.43 4.59 20.54
N ASP A 929 -1.51 4.01 19.79
CA ASP A 929 -0.51 3.08 20.31
C ASP A 929 0.90 3.70 20.41
N LYS A 930 1.15 4.87 19.78
CA LYS A 930 2.43 5.56 19.89
C LYS A 930 2.51 6.44 21.13
N PHE A 931 3.74 6.72 21.60
CA PHE A 931 3.95 7.61 22.72
C PHE A 931 3.44 9.01 22.39
N THR A 932 2.48 9.51 23.17
CA THR A 932 1.65 10.68 22.83
C THR A 932 2.09 11.91 23.63
N LEU A 933 2.26 13.04 22.93
CA LEU A 933 2.40 14.36 23.53
C LEU A 933 1.02 15.00 23.68
N PHE A 934 0.59 15.26 24.90
CA PHE A 934 -0.65 15.96 25.23
C PHE A 934 -0.40 17.44 25.43
N MET A 935 -1.39 18.25 25.09
CA MET A 935 -1.33 19.70 25.25
C MET A 935 -1.24 20.10 26.71
N ASP A 936 -2.06 19.49 27.58
CA ASP A 936 -2.12 19.74 29.03
C ASP A 936 -2.66 18.50 29.77
N GLU A 937 -2.83 18.62 31.10
CA GLU A 937 -3.34 17.52 31.93
C GLU A 937 -4.80 17.15 31.64
N ASN A 938 -5.63 18.08 31.15
CA ASN A 938 -7.02 17.80 30.80
C ASN A 938 -7.09 17.00 29.51
N ASP A 939 -6.29 17.37 28.52
CA ASP A 939 -6.12 16.64 27.28
C ASP A 939 -5.65 15.20 27.54
N MET A 940 -4.64 15.04 28.40
CA MET A 940 -4.18 13.74 28.86
C MET A 940 -5.27 12.95 29.62
N ALA A 941 -6.13 13.61 30.41
CA ALA A 941 -7.18 12.93 31.17
C ALA A 941 -8.29 12.35 30.27
N ASP A 942 -8.56 12.99 29.13
CA ASP A 942 -9.55 12.57 28.15
C ASP A 942 -9.09 11.40 27.26
N SER A 943 -7.78 11.12 27.22
CA SER A 943 -7.17 10.05 26.41
C SER A 943 -6.84 8.81 27.26
N LYS A 944 -6.67 7.66 26.60
CA LYS A 944 -6.14 6.42 27.18
C LYS A 944 -4.71 6.11 26.72
N ASN A 945 -4.17 6.89 25.80
CA ASN A 945 -2.85 6.66 25.23
C ASN A 945 -1.75 6.75 26.30
N GLN A 946 -0.70 5.97 26.13
CA GLN A 946 0.54 6.18 26.88
C GLN A 946 1.24 7.42 26.33
N GLY A 947 1.68 8.30 27.21
CA GLY A 947 2.25 9.57 26.78
C GLY A 947 2.54 10.53 27.92
N PHE A 948 2.79 11.78 27.59
CA PHE A 948 3.18 12.79 28.56
C PHE A 948 2.65 14.16 28.21
N THR A 949 2.52 14.99 29.23
CA THR A 949 2.36 16.44 29.09
C THR A 949 3.48 17.15 29.82
N VAL A 950 3.97 18.26 29.26
CA VAL A 950 5.07 19.04 29.83
C VAL A 950 4.53 20.09 30.78
N LEU A 951 4.94 20.04 32.03
CA LEU A 951 4.57 21.01 33.08
C LEU A 951 5.57 22.17 33.16
N ASP A 952 6.86 21.85 32.98
CA ASP A 952 7.95 22.84 32.91
C ASP A 952 9.02 22.32 31.94
N LYS A 953 9.18 22.97 30.81
CA LYS A 953 10.12 22.56 29.74
C LYS A 953 11.59 22.75 30.15
N ASP A 954 11.89 23.80 30.92
CA ASP A 954 13.26 24.15 31.29
C ASP A 954 13.82 23.19 32.36
N ALA A 955 12.95 22.73 33.29
CA ALA A 955 13.26 21.69 34.26
C ALA A 955 13.09 20.25 33.69
N VAL A 956 12.52 20.09 32.50
CA VAL A 956 12.06 18.80 31.95
C VAL A 956 11.16 18.08 32.97
N HIS A 957 10.15 18.79 33.47
CA HIS A 957 9.16 18.28 34.41
C HIS A 957 7.91 17.87 33.63
N CYS A 958 7.57 16.60 33.69
CA CYS A 958 6.49 16.00 32.89
C CYS A 958 5.54 15.18 33.76
N LYS A 959 4.26 15.21 33.42
CA LYS A 959 3.29 14.21 33.89
C LYS A 959 3.17 13.12 32.84
N VAL A 960 3.35 11.86 33.22
CA VAL A 960 3.54 10.74 32.29
C VAL A 960 2.53 9.65 32.57
N ARG A 961 1.78 9.20 31.56
CA ARG A 961 0.99 7.95 31.62
C ARG A 961 1.81 6.81 31.04
N PHE A 962 2.16 5.84 31.89
CA PHE A 962 2.92 4.66 31.50
C PHE A 962 2.38 3.40 32.20
N CYS A 963 2.12 2.34 31.43
CA CYS A 963 1.57 1.06 31.91
C CYS A 963 0.33 1.20 32.83
N GLY A 964 -0.58 2.13 32.51
CA GLY A 964 -1.82 2.38 33.25
C GLY A 964 -1.67 3.26 34.49
N GLU A 965 -0.46 3.67 34.85
CA GLU A 965 -0.19 4.58 35.98
C GLU A 965 0.11 5.99 35.45
N ILE A 966 -0.24 6.99 36.27
CA ILE A 966 0.14 8.39 36.04
C ILE A 966 1.26 8.71 37.02
N LEU A 967 2.39 9.13 36.46
CA LEU A 967 3.63 9.46 37.19
C LEU A 967 3.94 10.95 36.99
N ASP A 968 4.40 11.57 38.03
CA ASP A 968 5.00 12.91 38.02
C ASP A 968 6.52 12.68 37.98
N TRP A 969 7.22 13.25 37.01
CA TRP A 969 8.65 12.96 36.79
C TRP A 969 9.41 14.21 36.35
N THR A 970 10.56 14.40 36.98
CA THR A 970 11.52 15.44 36.58
C THR A 970 12.85 14.81 36.20
N LEU A 971 13.56 15.41 35.23
CA LEU A 971 14.86 14.92 34.74
C LEU A 971 15.84 14.68 35.91
N GLY A 972 16.38 13.48 35.96
CA GLY A 972 17.32 13.03 36.98
C GLY A 972 16.70 12.33 38.18
N GLU A 973 15.37 12.27 38.26
CA GLU A 973 14.68 11.51 39.30
C GLU A 973 14.61 10.01 38.96
N GLU A 974 14.70 9.16 40.01
CA GLU A 974 14.48 7.73 39.85
C GLU A 974 13.03 7.45 39.47
N THR A 975 12.83 6.63 38.48
CA THR A 975 11.50 6.29 37.91
C THR A 975 11.49 4.90 37.30
N LYS A 976 10.31 4.32 37.16
CA LYS A 976 10.07 3.09 36.37
C LYS A 976 9.86 3.37 34.88
N ILE A 977 9.89 4.63 34.42
CA ILE A 977 9.81 4.98 33.02
C ILE A 977 11.13 4.55 32.34
N PRO A 978 11.07 3.79 31.24
CA PRO A 978 12.28 3.38 30.50
C PRO A 978 13.16 4.57 30.11
N GLU A 979 14.48 4.43 30.22
CA GLU A 979 15.46 5.48 29.88
C GLU A 979 15.23 6.09 28.49
N ALA A 980 14.90 5.24 27.50
CA ALA A 980 14.64 5.71 26.14
C ALA A 980 13.42 6.66 26.08
N LEU A 981 12.35 6.41 26.85
CA LEU A 981 11.21 7.34 26.92
C LEU A 981 11.57 8.62 27.67
N GLN A 982 12.43 8.54 28.71
CA GLN A 982 12.95 9.74 29.37
C GLN A 982 13.74 10.63 28.39
N LYS A 983 14.60 10.04 27.57
CA LYS A 983 15.34 10.76 26.50
C LYS A 983 14.40 11.38 25.47
N VAL A 984 13.31 10.70 25.10
CA VAL A 984 12.30 11.27 24.21
C VAL A 984 11.68 12.52 24.80
N MET A 985 11.25 12.48 26.07
CA MET A 985 10.67 13.65 26.77
C MET A 985 11.69 14.80 26.89
N GLU A 986 12.92 14.50 27.28
CA GLU A 986 14.01 15.47 27.35
C GLU A 986 14.26 16.14 26.00
N THR A 987 14.32 15.36 24.92
CA THR A 987 14.54 15.87 23.55
C THR A 987 13.39 16.79 23.11
N VAL A 988 12.14 16.41 23.40
CA VAL A 988 10.99 17.28 23.09
C VAL A 988 11.07 18.61 23.82
N CYS A 989 11.43 18.58 25.12
CA CYS A 989 11.54 19.80 25.92
C CYS A 989 12.69 20.72 25.50
N LYS A 990 13.76 20.18 24.91
CA LYS A 990 14.98 20.95 24.58
C LYS A 990 15.06 21.33 23.09
N ASP A 991 14.84 20.36 22.22
CA ASP A 991 15.14 20.49 20.79
C ASP A 991 13.89 20.65 19.91
N TYR A 992 12.70 20.25 20.40
CA TYR A 992 11.44 20.32 19.66
C TYR A 992 10.39 21.15 20.41
N THR A 993 10.82 22.27 20.98
CA THR A 993 9.96 23.16 21.80
C THR A 993 8.78 23.72 21.05
N TYR A 994 8.85 23.80 19.70
CA TYR A 994 7.75 24.24 18.85
C TYR A 994 6.56 23.26 18.83
N LEU A 995 6.73 22.01 19.33
CA LEU A 995 5.63 21.05 19.56
C LEU A 995 4.82 21.37 20.82
N LEU A 996 5.34 22.18 21.74
CA LEU A 996 4.70 22.50 23.02
C LEU A 996 3.73 23.69 22.86
N ARG A 997 2.61 23.63 23.59
CA ARG A 997 1.59 24.70 23.61
C ARG A 997 1.66 25.49 24.90
#